data_a932ab0255395e574b50a0d9d3b6711a
#
_entry.id   a932ab0255395e574b50a0d9d3b6711a
#
_cell.length_a   1.000
_cell.length_b   1.000
_cell.length_c   1.000
_cell.angle_alpha   90.00
_cell.angle_beta   90.00
_cell.angle_gamma   90.00
#
_symmetry.space_group_name_H-M   'P 1'
#
loop_
_entity.id
_entity.type
_entity.pdbx_description
1 polymer ?
#
loop_
_entity_poly.entity_id
_entity_poly.type
_entity_poly.pdbx_seq_one_letter_code
_entity_poly.pdbx_strand_id
1 'polypeptide(L)'
;LSPRVGFSWTYGTAAQIGGFDGAVRGPRAVVRGGIGVFQNTPNATLIGSAMDNTGLASAAQQLNCVGGAAPTPDWAAYAANIGAIPTQCTDGSVGTVFASSAPNVTLFDKNYVAPRSVRSNLQWAGTSLNNRFSTTVDATYSLNLNQASTLDLNFDPTTQFALTSEGGRPIYARPTSIVPLTGTIASAEARFSPAYYHVSQLRSDMESEARQLTVQLRPMTFSSTYSWSLSYVYSNTKEKYRGFNSTGGDPLDVAWGRSSFDSRHQFVYTLTYNAFDFIRLGWYGSFRSGLPYTPVVAGDINGDGYANDRAFVFDPTQTSDSALSAGMRSLLANGSGSARECLTNQLRQIAARNSCQGPWTTTANLTFSFNPAKVRMPQRANISFQLSNPLGAADVLMHGESRLHGWGQSFVPTNSLLFVRGFDPATKTYKYEVNQRFGATALAQNATRLPVTLTAMLRVDVGPTRERQGLTQMLDRGRATGGQKVPEIMYRAMYGSGGVINPMAQILRQADTLNLTAVQADSIAVLNRGYTIKLDSIWSPVTKYLAALPDRYDQDEAYERYRVAREASVDALIKIAPTVKGMLTADQLRKIPSFVTPYLDTRYLASVRSGTSGTGLGMIMMPGGMAVPMGIGGGGGQTIEIRKGSP
;
A
#
# COMPACT_ATOMS: atom_id res chain seq x y z
N LEU A 1 3.53 -25.17 15.58
CA LEU A 1 3.29 -25.70 14.24
C LEU A 1 2.38 -24.78 13.45
N SER A 2 2.72 -24.54 12.17
CA SER A 2 1.97 -23.67 11.25
C SER A 2 1.54 -24.49 10.04
N PRO A 3 0.56 -25.41 10.16
CA PRO A 3 0.11 -26.26 9.07
C PRO A 3 -0.50 -25.42 7.95
N ARG A 4 -0.22 -25.82 6.70
CA ARG A 4 -0.74 -25.15 5.50
C ARG A 4 -1.05 -26.18 4.43
N VAL A 5 -2.20 -26.01 3.78
CA VAL A 5 -2.64 -26.82 2.63
C VAL A 5 -3.04 -25.88 1.51
N GLY A 6 -2.65 -26.20 0.30
CA GLY A 6 -3.01 -25.42 -0.87
C GLY A 6 -3.20 -26.29 -2.09
N PHE A 7 -3.95 -25.80 -3.06
CA PHE A 7 -4.17 -26.43 -4.33
C PHE A 7 -4.03 -25.44 -5.48
N SER A 8 -3.73 -25.95 -6.65
CA SER A 8 -3.75 -25.19 -7.90
C SER A 8 -4.39 -26.07 -8.96
N TRP A 9 -5.47 -25.58 -9.55
CA TRP A 9 -6.17 -26.26 -10.63
C TRP A 9 -6.15 -25.41 -11.88
N THR A 10 -5.64 -25.96 -12.96
CA THR A 10 -5.54 -25.30 -14.24
C THR A 10 -6.58 -25.89 -15.19
N TYR A 11 -7.27 -25.07 -15.94
CA TYR A 11 -8.25 -25.55 -16.90
C TYR A 11 -8.31 -24.73 -18.18
N GLY A 12 -8.87 -25.34 -19.22
CA GLY A 12 -8.93 -24.79 -20.56
C GLY A 12 -7.55 -24.67 -21.19
N THR A 13 -7.54 -24.45 -22.49
CA THR A 13 -6.33 -24.15 -23.25
C THR A 13 -6.31 -22.68 -23.62
N ALA A 14 -5.26 -21.96 -23.22
CA ALA A 14 -5.01 -20.62 -23.74
C ALA A 14 -4.79 -20.68 -25.25
N ALA A 15 -5.05 -19.58 -25.94
CA ALA A 15 -4.59 -19.40 -27.30
C ALA A 15 -3.09 -19.69 -27.35
N GLN A 16 -2.61 -20.38 -28.40
CA GLN A 16 -1.24 -20.84 -28.50
C GLN A 16 -0.25 -19.66 -28.36
N ILE A 17 0.53 -19.69 -27.30
CA ILE A 17 1.55 -18.68 -27.04
C ILE A 17 2.90 -19.34 -27.31
N GLY A 18 3.41 -19.19 -28.52
CA GLY A 18 4.73 -19.67 -28.90
C GLY A 18 4.70 -20.83 -29.88
N GLY A 19 5.56 -20.71 -30.85
CA GLY A 19 5.57 -21.53 -32.02
C GLY A 19 6.63 -22.61 -32.02
N PHE A 20 6.69 -23.46 -31.00
CA PHE A 20 7.36 -24.75 -31.12
C PHE A 20 6.30 -25.82 -31.27
N ASP A 21 6.36 -26.60 -32.33
CA ASP A 21 5.60 -27.82 -32.45
C ASP A 21 5.93 -28.70 -31.23
N GLY A 22 4.91 -28.99 -30.43
CA GLY A 22 5.08 -29.70 -29.15
C GLY A 22 5.10 -28.81 -27.89
N ALA A 23 5.01 -27.47 -28.01
CA ALA A 23 4.87 -26.60 -26.84
C ALA A 23 3.56 -26.87 -26.09
N VAL A 24 3.66 -27.17 -24.80
CA VAL A 24 2.50 -27.34 -23.94
C VAL A 24 1.74 -26.04 -23.90
N ARG A 25 0.47 -26.07 -24.34
CA ARG A 25 -0.40 -24.89 -24.26
C ARG A 25 -0.61 -24.51 -22.80
N GLY A 26 -0.36 -23.26 -22.47
CA GLY A 26 -0.68 -22.75 -21.15
C GLY A 26 -2.17 -22.86 -20.83
N PRO A 27 -2.57 -22.96 -19.56
CA PRO A 27 -3.97 -23.01 -19.18
C PRO A 27 -4.65 -21.66 -19.48
N ARG A 28 -5.94 -21.70 -19.85
CA ARG A 28 -6.75 -20.51 -20.05
C ARG A 28 -7.02 -19.78 -18.74
N ALA A 29 -7.18 -20.53 -17.67
CA ALA A 29 -7.39 -20.00 -16.35
C ALA A 29 -6.82 -20.93 -15.27
N VAL A 30 -6.56 -20.36 -14.13
CA VAL A 30 -6.01 -21.06 -12.96
C VAL A 30 -6.89 -20.71 -11.76
N VAL A 31 -7.33 -21.72 -11.03
CA VAL A 31 -7.92 -21.57 -9.69
C VAL A 31 -6.88 -22.01 -8.68
N ARG A 32 -6.61 -21.16 -7.70
CA ARG A 32 -5.70 -21.46 -6.60
C ARG A 32 -6.42 -21.23 -5.30
N GLY A 33 -6.16 -22.05 -4.32
CA GLY A 33 -6.72 -21.85 -3.01
C GLY A 33 -5.86 -22.52 -1.96
N GLY A 34 -6.08 -22.08 -0.73
CA GLY A 34 -5.37 -22.65 0.40
C GLY A 34 -5.95 -22.19 1.74
N ILE A 35 -5.60 -22.95 2.76
CA ILE A 35 -5.85 -22.62 4.15
C ILE A 35 -4.58 -22.90 4.94
N GLY A 36 -4.30 -22.03 5.90
CA GLY A 36 -3.11 -22.20 6.74
C GLY A 36 -3.21 -21.46 8.06
N VAL A 37 -2.44 -21.94 9.00
CA VAL A 37 -2.22 -21.28 10.29
C VAL A 37 -0.90 -20.54 10.24
N PHE A 38 -0.93 -19.27 10.65
CA PHE A 38 0.24 -18.39 10.68
C PHE A 38 0.39 -17.84 12.09
N GLN A 39 1.60 -17.87 12.60
CA GLN A 39 1.93 -17.28 13.89
C GLN A 39 2.78 -16.05 13.66
N ASN A 40 2.38 -14.95 14.28
CA ASN A 40 3.12 -13.69 14.24
C ASN A 40 4.05 -13.59 15.46
N THR A 41 5.11 -12.81 15.34
CA THR A 41 5.92 -12.42 16.49
C THR A 41 5.18 -11.38 17.32
N PRO A 42 5.32 -11.38 18.65
CA PRO A 42 4.81 -10.29 19.49
C PRO A 42 5.40 -8.94 19.06
N ASN A 43 4.61 -7.89 19.22
CA ASN A 43 5.11 -6.53 18.93
C ASN A 43 6.14 -6.12 20.00
N ALA A 44 7.34 -5.78 19.56
CA ALA A 44 8.42 -5.34 20.45
C ALA A 44 8.06 -4.09 21.29
N THR A 45 7.18 -3.22 20.75
CA THR A 45 6.68 -2.05 21.49
C THR A 45 5.94 -2.43 22.77
N LEU A 46 5.25 -3.56 22.81
CA LEU A 46 4.56 -4.04 24.03
C LEU A 46 5.58 -4.42 25.11
N ILE A 47 6.68 -5.02 24.69
CA ILE A 47 7.78 -5.37 25.61
C ILE A 47 8.45 -4.10 26.14
N GLY A 48 8.74 -3.14 25.27
CA GLY A 48 9.27 -1.83 25.64
C GLY A 48 8.36 -1.12 26.65
N SER A 49 7.06 -1.07 26.39
CA SER A 49 6.10 -0.46 27.32
C SER A 49 6.10 -1.11 28.71
N ALA A 50 6.28 -2.43 28.80
CA ALA A 50 6.37 -3.11 30.08
C ALA A 50 7.70 -2.84 30.81
N MET A 51 8.78 -2.64 30.06
CA MET A 51 10.08 -2.26 30.60
C MET A 51 10.10 -0.81 31.12
N ASP A 52 9.40 0.09 30.41
CA ASP A 52 9.35 1.52 30.75
C ASP A 52 8.39 1.83 31.90
N ASN A 53 7.26 1.11 31.99
CA ASN A 53 6.21 1.33 32.97
C ASN A 53 6.22 0.25 34.09
N THR A 54 7.24 0.29 34.92
CA THR A 54 7.39 -0.66 36.04
C THR A 54 6.68 -0.24 37.33
N GLY A 55 6.13 0.97 37.36
CA GLY A 55 5.55 1.54 38.58
C GLY A 55 6.58 2.11 39.56
N LEU A 56 7.85 2.03 39.22
CA LEU A 56 8.93 2.63 40.02
C LEU A 56 9.14 4.09 39.58
N ALA A 57 9.23 5.00 40.53
CA ALA A 57 9.44 6.42 40.25
C ALA A 57 10.76 6.71 39.50
N SER A 58 11.68 5.79 39.53
CA SER A 58 12.99 5.90 38.86
C SER A 58 13.05 5.33 37.44
N ALA A 59 12.01 4.64 36.98
CA ALA A 59 12.05 3.90 35.71
C ALA A 59 12.03 4.84 34.48
N ALA A 60 11.30 5.94 34.53
CA ALA A 60 11.33 7.01 33.53
C ALA A 60 10.93 8.31 34.19
N GLN A 61 11.75 9.33 34.09
CA GLN A 61 11.41 10.69 34.51
C GLN A 61 11.27 11.57 33.29
N GLN A 62 10.18 12.33 33.20
CA GLN A 62 9.93 13.25 32.11
C GLN A 62 9.98 14.68 32.64
N LEU A 63 10.93 15.46 32.12
CA LEU A 63 11.06 16.88 32.39
C LEU A 63 10.44 17.66 31.22
N ASN A 64 9.35 18.40 31.46
CA ASN A 64 8.72 19.23 30.45
C ASN A 64 9.07 20.69 30.67
N CYS A 65 9.92 21.23 29.82
CA CYS A 65 10.29 22.64 29.79
C CYS A 65 9.76 23.31 28.52
N VAL A 66 9.34 24.57 28.61
CA VAL A 66 8.72 25.29 27.49
C VAL A 66 9.62 26.44 27.04
N GLY A 67 9.85 26.54 25.74
CA GLY A 67 10.62 27.62 25.12
C GLY A 67 12.06 27.70 25.60
N GLY A 68 12.51 28.88 26.04
CA GLY A 68 13.90 29.10 26.50
C GLY A 68 14.26 28.41 27.81
N ALA A 69 13.27 27.85 28.53
CA ALA A 69 13.51 27.06 29.73
C ALA A 69 13.99 25.63 29.44
N ALA A 70 13.96 25.19 28.19
CA ALA A 70 14.44 23.86 27.80
C ALA A 70 15.98 23.79 27.86
N PRO A 71 16.57 22.87 28.63
CA PRO A 71 18.01 22.71 28.66
C PRO A 71 18.55 22.28 27.30
N THR A 72 19.68 22.87 26.88
CA THR A 72 20.39 22.40 25.70
C THR A 72 21.07 21.06 26.01
N PRO A 73 20.81 19.96 25.28
CA PRO A 73 21.40 18.67 25.57
C PRO A 73 22.93 18.65 25.35
N ASP A 74 23.66 18.12 26.33
CA ASP A 74 25.06 17.76 26.18
C ASP A 74 25.21 16.24 26.24
N TRP A 75 25.10 15.59 25.10
CA TRP A 75 25.11 14.12 24.99
C TRP A 75 26.45 13.51 25.41
N ALA A 76 27.57 14.26 25.23
CA ALA A 76 28.89 13.79 25.65
C ALA A 76 29.03 13.74 27.19
N ALA A 77 28.56 14.80 27.86
CA ALA A 77 28.52 14.84 29.32
C ALA A 77 27.56 13.79 29.90
N TYR A 78 26.40 13.58 29.27
CA TYR A 78 25.42 12.59 29.73
C TYR A 78 25.91 11.15 29.57
N ALA A 79 26.62 10.86 28.47
CA ALA A 79 27.24 9.54 28.26
C ALA A 79 28.35 9.25 29.26
N ALA A 80 29.11 10.28 29.68
CA ALA A 80 30.18 10.14 30.67
C ALA A 80 29.65 10.04 32.11
N ASN A 81 28.57 10.77 32.42
CA ASN A 81 27.97 10.83 33.75
C ASN A 81 26.44 11.03 33.66
N ILE A 82 25.70 9.99 34.00
CA ILE A 82 24.23 10.02 34.03
C ILE A 82 23.68 11.11 34.98
N GLY A 83 24.42 11.41 36.07
CA GLY A 83 24.05 12.50 37.01
C GLY A 83 24.13 13.91 36.39
N ALA A 84 24.72 14.08 35.21
CA ALA A 84 24.74 15.35 34.50
C ALA A 84 23.42 15.64 33.73
N ILE A 85 22.51 14.66 33.61
CA ILE A 85 21.22 14.86 32.99
C ILE A 85 20.39 15.84 33.82
N PRO A 86 19.85 16.94 33.20
CA PRO A 86 19.08 17.93 33.93
C PRO A 86 17.83 17.33 34.60
N THR A 87 17.64 17.62 35.87
CA THR A 87 16.45 17.24 36.64
C THR A 87 15.46 18.40 36.82
N GLN A 88 15.83 19.60 36.34
CA GLN A 88 15.00 20.82 36.34
C GLN A 88 15.27 21.65 35.09
N CYS A 89 14.33 22.51 34.75
CA CYS A 89 14.46 23.44 33.63
C CYS A 89 15.56 24.49 33.92
N THR A 90 16.04 25.21 32.87
CA THR A 90 17.10 26.22 33.02
C THR A 90 16.68 27.41 33.88
N ASP A 91 15.37 27.68 34.02
CA ASP A 91 14.80 28.70 34.90
C ASP A 91 14.58 28.24 36.34
N GLY A 92 15.06 27.04 36.67
CA GLY A 92 14.90 26.43 38.00
C GLY A 92 13.50 25.83 38.25
N SER A 93 12.59 25.95 37.29
CA SER A 93 11.26 25.34 37.42
C SER A 93 11.42 23.82 37.28
N VAL A 94 10.77 23.11 38.18
CA VAL A 94 10.63 21.65 38.09
C VAL A 94 9.40 21.42 37.23
N GLY A 95 9.52 21.60 35.93
CA GLY A 95 8.43 21.56 34.94
C GLY A 95 7.72 20.22 34.83
N THR A 96 7.45 19.61 35.95
CA THR A 96 6.80 18.31 36.03
C THR A 96 5.29 18.51 36.22
N VAL A 97 4.58 18.56 35.13
CA VAL A 97 3.14 18.31 35.14
C VAL A 97 2.82 16.93 35.73
N PHE A 98 3.82 16.08 35.89
CA PHE A 98 3.69 14.68 36.29
C PHE A 98 4.36 14.29 37.61
N ALA A 99 5.03 15.20 38.30
CA ALA A 99 5.73 14.88 39.57
C ALA A 99 4.81 14.43 40.71
N SER A 100 3.51 14.70 40.60
CA SER A 100 2.50 14.29 41.58
C SER A 100 1.52 13.24 41.05
N SER A 101 1.67 12.77 39.80
CA SER A 101 0.79 11.75 39.26
C SER A 101 1.30 10.35 39.67
N ALA A 102 0.39 9.51 40.12
CA ALA A 102 0.68 8.11 40.38
C ALA A 102 1.25 7.44 39.13
N PRO A 103 2.28 6.58 39.25
CA PRO A 103 2.91 5.94 38.11
C PRO A 103 2.00 4.94 37.40
N ASN A 104 2.24 4.75 36.11
CA ASN A 104 1.64 3.66 35.35
C ASN A 104 2.46 2.39 35.52
N VAL A 105 1.75 1.25 35.51
CA VAL A 105 2.37 -0.08 35.49
C VAL A 105 1.88 -0.83 34.27
N THR A 106 2.78 -1.51 33.57
CA THR A 106 2.44 -2.40 32.47
C THR A 106 2.96 -3.79 32.75
N LEU A 107 2.06 -4.77 32.78
CA LEU A 107 2.34 -6.17 33.09
C LEU A 107 1.89 -7.06 31.94
N PHE A 108 2.57 -8.19 31.74
CA PHE A 108 2.05 -9.26 30.88
C PHE A 108 1.18 -10.23 31.68
N ASP A 109 0.07 -10.66 31.10
CA ASP A 109 -0.67 -11.82 31.58
C ASP A 109 0.24 -13.06 31.50
N LYS A 110 0.21 -13.90 32.54
CA LYS A 110 0.98 -15.15 32.58
C LYS A 110 0.67 -16.11 31.43
N ASN A 111 -0.53 -16.00 30.85
CA ASN A 111 -0.99 -16.81 29.73
C ASN A 111 -0.86 -16.08 28.40
N TYR A 112 -0.08 -14.98 28.33
CA TYR A 112 0.11 -14.24 27.09
C TYR A 112 0.75 -15.12 26.02
N VAL A 113 0.11 -15.24 24.87
CA VAL A 113 0.59 -16.01 23.73
C VAL A 113 0.68 -15.13 22.48
N ALA A 114 1.60 -15.48 21.59
CA ALA A 114 1.78 -14.76 20.34
C ALA A 114 0.52 -14.80 19.46
N PRO A 115 0.19 -13.70 18.75
CA PRO A 115 -0.93 -13.65 17.84
C PRO A 115 -0.84 -14.76 16.77
N ARG A 116 -1.97 -15.35 16.45
CA ARG A 116 -2.11 -16.40 15.45
C ARG A 116 -3.22 -16.04 14.46
N SER A 117 -3.02 -16.37 13.19
CA SER A 117 -4.01 -16.15 12.14
C SER A 117 -4.33 -17.46 11.43
N VAL A 118 -5.59 -17.76 11.27
CA VAL A 118 -6.08 -18.78 10.33
C VAL A 118 -6.51 -18.02 9.08
N ARG A 119 -5.86 -18.30 7.94
CA ARG A 119 -6.15 -17.62 6.66
C ARG A 119 -6.54 -18.63 5.62
N SER A 120 -7.58 -18.32 4.86
CA SER A 120 -7.93 -19.02 3.65
C SER A 120 -8.03 -18.05 2.49
N ASN A 121 -7.63 -18.49 1.31
CA ASN A 121 -7.79 -17.73 0.08
C ASN A 121 -8.29 -18.61 -1.04
N LEU A 122 -9.03 -18.01 -1.95
CA LEU A 122 -9.46 -18.60 -3.20
C LEU A 122 -9.27 -17.56 -4.29
N GLN A 123 -8.42 -17.87 -5.26
CA GLN A 123 -8.09 -17.00 -6.38
C GLN A 123 -8.46 -17.66 -7.69
N TRP A 124 -9.11 -16.92 -8.54
CA TRP A 124 -9.26 -17.22 -9.95
C TRP A 124 -8.44 -16.21 -10.76
N ALA A 125 -7.59 -16.68 -11.66
CA ALA A 125 -6.82 -15.85 -12.57
C ALA A 125 -6.96 -16.38 -14.00
N GLY A 126 -7.40 -15.55 -14.92
CA GLY A 126 -7.62 -15.95 -16.29
C GLY A 126 -7.92 -14.79 -17.22
N THR A 127 -8.40 -15.12 -18.40
CA THR A 127 -8.84 -14.12 -19.39
C THR A 127 -10.34 -13.98 -19.37
N SER A 128 -10.83 -12.76 -19.52
CA SER A 128 -12.25 -12.42 -19.54
C SER A 128 -12.63 -11.58 -20.77
N LEU A 129 -13.95 -11.43 -21.00
CA LEU A 129 -14.53 -10.63 -22.08
C LEU A 129 -13.89 -10.94 -23.45
N ASN A 130 -14.01 -12.19 -23.88
CA ASN A 130 -13.44 -12.69 -25.15
C ASN A 130 -11.91 -12.46 -25.26
N ASN A 131 -11.19 -12.77 -24.20
CA ASN A 131 -9.73 -12.62 -24.10
C ASN A 131 -9.20 -11.18 -24.27
N ARG A 132 -10.06 -10.18 -24.00
CA ARG A 132 -9.63 -8.77 -24.05
C ARG A 132 -8.91 -8.34 -22.78
N PHE A 133 -9.25 -8.96 -21.65
CA PHE A 133 -8.70 -8.58 -20.35
C PHE A 133 -8.10 -9.79 -19.62
N SER A 134 -7.01 -9.55 -18.93
CA SER A 134 -6.51 -10.40 -17.85
C SER A 134 -7.24 -9.99 -16.59
N THR A 135 -7.92 -10.94 -15.97
CA THR A 135 -8.73 -10.72 -14.78
C THR A 135 -8.26 -11.64 -13.67
N THR A 136 -8.10 -11.08 -12.48
CA THR A 136 -7.85 -11.84 -11.26
C THR A 136 -8.96 -11.52 -10.26
N VAL A 137 -9.56 -12.54 -9.71
CA VAL A 137 -10.52 -12.43 -8.60
C VAL A 137 -9.93 -13.21 -7.43
N ASP A 138 -9.77 -12.53 -6.30
CA ASP A 138 -9.20 -13.12 -5.09
C ASP A 138 -10.14 -12.88 -3.92
N ALA A 139 -10.56 -13.95 -3.26
CA ALA A 139 -11.35 -13.91 -2.04
C ALA A 139 -10.51 -14.43 -0.88
N THR A 140 -10.34 -13.60 0.15
CA THR A 140 -9.56 -13.92 1.33
C THR A 140 -10.41 -13.82 2.59
N TYR A 141 -10.29 -14.82 3.44
CA TYR A 141 -10.83 -14.83 4.79
C TYR A 141 -9.70 -14.98 5.80
N SER A 142 -9.71 -14.17 6.85
CA SER A 142 -8.72 -14.24 7.92
C SER A 142 -9.41 -14.15 9.28
N LEU A 143 -9.18 -15.14 10.12
CA LEU A 143 -9.53 -15.13 11.53
C LEU A 143 -8.25 -14.99 12.34
N ASN A 144 -8.10 -13.86 13.03
CA ASN A 144 -6.95 -13.59 13.86
C ASN A 144 -7.30 -13.82 15.31
N LEU A 145 -6.57 -14.72 15.94
CA LEU A 145 -6.73 -15.16 17.32
C LEU A 145 -5.61 -14.60 18.17
N ASN A 146 -5.81 -14.56 19.47
CA ASN A 146 -4.82 -14.10 20.45
C ASN A 146 -4.35 -12.67 20.16
N GLN A 147 -5.28 -11.79 19.75
CA GLN A 147 -4.96 -10.40 19.53
C GLN A 147 -4.75 -9.70 20.86
N ALA A 148 -3.79 -8.75 20.87
CA ALA A 148 -3.44 -8.03 22.09
C ALA A 148 -4.61 -7.17 22.58
N SER A 149 -4.80 -7.13 23.88
CA SER A 149 -5.71 -6.25 24.59
C SER A 149 -5.08 -5.76 25.88
N THR A 150 -5.70 -4.76 26.48
CA THR A 150 -5.30 -4.23 27.77
C THR A 150 -6.46 -4.33 28.74
N LEU A 151 -6.18 -4.80 29.96
CA LEU A 151 -7.08 -4.77 31.10
C LEU A 151 -6.43 -3.91 32.18
N ASP A 152 -7.15 -2.91 32.69
CA ASP A 152 -6.67 -2.13 33.84
C ASP A 152 -7.03 -2.86 35.14
N LEU A 153 -6.02 -3.40 35.80
CA LEU A 153 -6.18 -4.11 37.08
C LEU A 153 -6.45 -3.17 38.27
N ASN A 154 -6.20 -1.86 38.09
CA ASN A 154 -6.46 -0.86 39.13
C ASN A 154 -7.87 -0.27 39.01
N PHE A 155 -8.63 -0.63 38.00
CA PHE A 155 -10.00 -0.18 37.82
C PHE A 155 -10.96 -0.88 38.78
N ASP A 156 -11.73 -0.10 39.55
CA ASP A 156 -12.82 -0.58 40.43
C ASP A 156 -14.15 -0.52 39.66
N PRO A 157 -14.76 -1.66 39.28
CA PRO A 157 -15.98 -1.71 38.51
C PRO A 157 -17.24 -1.41 39.33
N THR A 158 -17.11 -0.99 40.57
CA THR A 158 -18.25 -0.70 41.43
C THR A 158 -19.04 0.50 40.91
N THR A 159 -20.22 0.25 40.33
CA THR A 159 -21.11 1.30 39.85
C THR A 159 -21.67 2.11 41.01
N GLN A 160 -21.40 3.42 41.00
CA GLN A 160 -21.87 4.35 42.04
C GLN A 160 -23.31 4.82 41.76
N PHE A 161 -23.63 5.05 40.48
CA PHE A 161 -24.98 5.38 40.01
C PHE A 161 -25.08 5.16 38.50
N ALA A 162 -26.29 5.29 37.95
CA ALA A 162 -26.54 5.20 36.53
C ALA A 162 -27.20 6.46 35.98
N LEU A 163 -26.79 6.89 34.76
CA LEU A 163 -27.41 7.99 34.03
C LEU A 163 -28.69 7.50 33.35
N THR A 164 -29.85 7.74 33.96
CA THR A 164 -31.15 7.33 33.41
C THR A 164 -31.47 8.06 32.10
N SER A 165 -31.00 9.29 31.91
CA SER A 165 -31.14 10.05 30.69
C SER A 165 -30.32 9.49 29.50
N GLU A 166 -29.40 8.58 29.78
CA GLU A 166 -28.50 7.97 28.79
C GLU A 166 -28.63 6.45 28.73
N GLY A 167 -29.86 5.96 28.85
CA GLY A 167 -30.13 4.51 28.75
C GLY A 167 -29.54 3.69 29.90
N GLY A 168 -29.28 4.30 31.05
CA GLY A 168 -28.74 3.60 32.22
C GLY A 168 -27.22 3.46 32.19
N ARG A 169 -26.48 4.36 31.53
CA ARG A 169 -25.02 4.33 31.55
C ARG A 169 -24.47 4.25 32.97
N PRO A 170 -23.62 3.25 33.30
CA PRO A 170 -23.00 3.14 34.61
C PRO A 170 -21.95 4.23 34.80
N ILE A 171 -21.91 4.80 36.03
CA ILE A 171 -20.90 5.77 36.46
C ILE A 171 -20.16 5.21 37.66
N TYR A 172 -18.83 5.25 37.61
CA TYR A 172 -17.95 4.64 38.61
C TYR A 172 -17.44 5.65 39.64
N ALA A 173 -17.73 6.95 39.43
CA ALA A 173 -17.44 8.02 40.37
C ALA A 173 -18.68 8.39 41.20
N ARG A 174 -18.47 8.85 42.45
CA ARG A 174 -19.56 9.35 43.28
C ARG A 174 -20.11 10.68 42.75
N PRO A 175 -21.43 10.93 42.81
CA PRO A 175 -22.02 12.19 42.35
C PRO A 175 -21.38 13.43 42.97
N THR A 176 -20.93 13.32 44.23
CA THR A 176 -20.29 14.39 45.00
C THR A 176 -18.84 14.65 44.55
N SER A 177 -18.19 13.73 43.86
CA SER A 177 -16.83 13.84 43.36
C SER A 177 -16.77 14.45 41.94
N ILE A 178 -17.91 14.57 41.27
CA ILE A 178 -17.99 15.18 39.95
C ILE A 178 -18.09 16.69 40.12
N VAL A 179 -17.19 17.46 39.48
CA VAL A 179 -17.18 18.91 39.58
C VAL A 179 -18.41 19.51 38.90
N PRO A 180 -19.32 20.20 39.63
CA PRO A 180 -20.61 20.66 39.05
C PRO A 180 -20.45 21.60 37.85
N LEU A 181 -19.42 22.45 37.83
CA LEU A 181 -19.22 23.46 36.78
C LEU A 181 -18.64 22.89 35.49
N THR A 182 -17.86 21.84 35.58
CA THR A 182 -17.12 21.28 34.42
C THR A 182 -17.53 19.84 34.09
N GLY A 183 -18.14 19.13 35.05
CA GLY A 183 -18.42 17.69 34.91
C GLY A 183 -17.18 16.79 34.97
N THR A 184 -16.02 17.34 35.33
CA THR A 184 -14.78 16.58 35.43
C THR A 184 -14.79 15.66 36.64
N ILE A 185 -14.21 14.47 36.46
CA ILE A 185 -14.04 13.45 37.48
C ILE A 185 -12.57 13.34 37.86
N ALA A 186 -12.26 13.19 39.15
CA ALA A 186 -10.91 12.93 39.56
C ALA A 186 -10.50 11.52 39.14
N SER A 187 -9.34 11.38 38.52
CA SER A 187 -8.85 10.08 37.99
C SER A 187 -8.69 8.97 39.04
N ALA A 188 -8.66 9.33 40.32
CA ALA A 188 -8.52 8.36 41.41
C ALA A 188 -9.87 7.75 41.89
N GLU A 189 -11.01 8.23 41.39
CA GLU A 189 -12.33 7.82 41.93
C GLU A 189 -12.65 6.33 41.72
N ALA A 190 -12.36 5.79 40.55
CA ALA A 190 -12.63 4.39 40.24
C ALA A 190 -11.32 3.56 40.27
N ARG A 191 -10.56 3.67 41.37
CA ARG A 191 -9.29 2.97 41.53
C ARG A 191 -9.27 2.14 42.80
N PHE A 192 -8.79 0.90 42.72
CA PHE A 192 -8.52 0.09 43.91
C PHE A 192 -7.40 0.69 44.78
N SER A 193 -6.39 1.28 44.14
CA SER A 193 -5.25 1.89 44.81
C SER A 193 -4.93 3.28 44.24
N PRO A 194 -4.83 4.31 45.07
CA PRO A 194 -4.37 5.63 44.64
C PRO A 194 -2.87 5.69 44.37
N ALA A 195 -2.09 4.63 44.73
CA ALA A 195 -0.66 4.57 44.52
C ALA A 195 -0.27 4.43 43.04
N TYR A 196 -1.21 3.99 42.21
CA TYR A 196 -1.00 3.81 40.76
C TYR A 196 -2.11 4.51 39.98
N TYR A 197 -1.75 5.04 38.79
CA TYR A 197 -2.72 5.62 37.89
C TYR A 197 -3.44 4.51 37.11
N HIS A 198 -2.72 3.76 36.28
CA HIS A 198 -3.21 2.57 35.61
C HIS A 198 -2.28 1.39 35.88
N VAL A 199 -2.85 0.20 36.05
CA VAL A 199 -2.12 -1.06 36.10
C VAL A 199 -2.55 -1.90 34.90
N SER A 200 -1.93 -1.62 33.76
CA SER A 200 -2.27 -2.20 32.48
C SER A 200 -1.74 -3.62 32.34
N GLN A 201 -2.61 -4.62 32.38
CA GLN A 201 -2.28 -6.00 32.06
C GLN A 201 -2.46 -6.24 30.57
N LEU A 202 -1.37 -6.54 29.88
CA LEU A 202 -1.37 -6.94 28.47
C LEU A 202 -1.84 -8.40 28.36
N ARG A 203 -2.90 -8.61 27.62
CA ARG A 203 -3.54 -9.91 27.39
C ARG A 203 -3.56 -10.24 25.90
N SER A 204 -3.78 -11.50 25.56
CA SER A 204 -3.94 -12.02 24.20
C SER A 204 -5.28 -12.72 24.03
N ASP A 205 -6.36 -12.09 24.48
CA ASP A 205 -7.70 -12.66 24.60
C ASP A 205 -8.72 -12.10 23.58
N MET A 206 -8.24 -11.29 22.62
CA MET A 206 -9.08 -10.72 21.58
C MET A 206 -8.99 -11.48 20.26
N GLU A 207 -9.95 -11.21 19.38
CA GLU A 207 -10.05 -11.79 18.05
C GLU A 207 -10.43 -10.72 17.03
N SER A 208 -10.01 -10.91 15.79
CA SER A 208 -10.50 -10.12 14.66
C SER A 208 -10.77 -10.99 13.45
N GLU A 209 -11.73 -10.57 12.64
CA GLU A 209 -12.15 -11.24 11.42
C GLU A 209 -12.06 -10.27 10.26
N ALA A 210 -11.44 -10.70 9.16
CA ALA A 210 -11.38 -9.94 7.94
C ALA A 210 -11.84 -10.77 6.74
N ARG A 211 -12.72 -10.19 5.93
CA ARG A 211 -13.18 -10.72 4.65
C ARG A 211 -12.83 -9.73 3.56
N GLN A 212 -12.16 -10.20 2.54
CA GLN A 212 -11.74 -9.35 1.44
C GLN A 212 -12.03 -10.00 0.10
N LEU A 213 -12.54 -9.22 -0.84
CA LEU A 213 -12.69 -9.60 -2.24
C LEU A 213 -11.94 -8.59 -3.08
N THR A 214 -10.98 -9.06 -3.88
CA THR A 214 -10.22 -8.23 -4.81
C THR A 214 -10.52 -8.65 -6.23
N VAL A 215 -10.87 -7.69 -7.08
CA VAL A 215 -11.03 -7.90 -8.53
C VAL A 215 -10.05 -6.98 -9.24
N GLN A 216 -9.12 -7.57 -9.98
CA GLN A 216 -8.14 -6.83 -10.77
C GLN A 216 -8.39 -7.05 -12.26
N LEU A 217 -8.32 -5.97 -13.02
CA LEU A 217 -8.52 -5.94 -14.45
C LEU A 217 -7.39 -5.19 -15.14
N ARG A 218 -6.85 -5.77 -16.20
CA ARG A 218 -5.87 -5.13 -17.08
C ARG A 218 -6.07 -5.58 -18.53
N PRO A 219 -5.80 -4.74 -19.52
CA PRO A 219 -5.93 -5.13 -20.92
C PRO A 219 -4.93 -6.22 -21.31
N MET A 220 -5.36 -7.16 -22.12
CA MET A 220 -4.49 -8.19 -22.73
C MET A 220 -3.82 -7.68 -24.00
N THR A 221 -4.42 -6.69 -24.67
CA THR A 221 -3.84 -6.12 -25.88
C THR A 221 -2.68 -5.20 -25.51
N PHE A 222 -1.55 -5.47 -26.15
CA PHE A 222 -0.39 -4.58 -26.01
C PHE A 222 -0.66 -3.24 -26.69
N SER A 223 -0.33 -2.15 -26.02
CA SER A 223 -0.24 -0.82 -26.60
C SER A 223 1.05 -0.15 -26.13
N SER A 224 1.85 0.35 -27.06
CA SER A 224 3.05 1.13 -26.75
C SER A 224 2.68 2.54 -26.27
N THR A 225 1.47 2.99 -26.58
CA THR A 225 0.99 4.34 -26.26
C THR A 225 0.47 4.44 -24.83
N TYR A 226 -0.33 3.45 -24.40
CA TYR A 226 -0.93 3.48 -23.08
C TYR A 226 -1.02 2.08 -22.48
N SER A 227 -0.95 2.00 -21.17
CA SER A 227 -1.27 0.81 -20.39
C SER A 227 -1.98 1.21 -19.11
N TRP A 228 -2.89 0.38 -18.62
CA TRP A 228 -3.63 0.65 -17.41
C TRP A 228 -3.93 -0.63 -16.63
N SER A 229 -4.18 -0.47 -15.35
CA SER A 229 -4.78 -1.49 -14.51
C SER A 229 -5.76 -0.86 -13.55
N LEU A 230 -6.83 -1.59 -13.25
CA LEU A 230 -7.83 -1.22 -12.27
C LEU A 230 -8.01 -2.38 -11.30
N SER A 231 -7.96 -2.08 -10.02
CA SER A 231 -8.21 -3.03 -8.94
C SER A 231 -9.33 -2.51 -8.06
N TYR A 232 -10.34 -3.32 -7.81
CA TYR A 232 -11.38 -3.05 -6.83
C TYR A 232 -11.20 -3.99 -5.65
N VAL A 233 -11.21 -3.44 -4.46
CA VAL A 233 -11.11 -4.18 -3.20
C VAL A 233 -12.34 -3.88 -2.36
N TYR A 234 -13.07 -4.92 -2.01
CA TYR A 234 -14.09 -4.88 -0.98
C TYR A 234 -13.50 -5.49 0.29
N SER A 235 -13.63 -4.81 1.42
CA SER A 235 -13.14 -5.28 2.72
C SER A 235 -14.23 -5.16 3.79
N ASN A 236 -14.32 -6.14 4.68
CA ASN A 236 -15.18 -6.11 5.84
C ASN A 236 -14.41 -6.69 7.01
N THR A 237 -13.97 -5.80 7.89
CA THR A 237 -13.16 -6.17 9.06
C THR A 237 -13.88 -5.84 10.35
N LYS A 238 -13.98 -6.85 11.21
CA LYS A 238 -14.54 -6.75 12.56
C LYS A 238 -13.51 -7.19 13.58
N GLU A 239 -13.59 -6.64 14.79
CA GLU A 239 -12.69 -7.00 15.88
C GLU A 239 -13.45 -7.03 17.20
N LYS A 240 -13.03 -7.90 18.10
CA LYS A 240 -13.41 -7.83 19.51
C LYS A 240 -12.61 -6.73 20.18
N TYR A 241 -13.22 -6.02 21.07
CA TYR A 241 -12.58 -5.01 21.90
C TYR A 241 -13.14 -5.01 23.30
N ARG A 242 -12.33 -4.55 24.24
CA ARG A 242 -12.72 -4.27 25.62
C ARG A 242 -13.05 -2.78 25.76
N GLY A 243 -13.96 -2.44 26.66
CA GLY A 243 -14.47 -1.09 26.85
C GLY A 243 -13.42 -0.03 27.11
N PHE A 244 -12.26 -0.36 27.66
CA PHE A 244 -11.13 0.56 27.83
C PHE A 244 -10.61 1.17 26.51
N ASN A 245 -10.94 0.61 25.37
CA ASN A 245 -10.61 1.20 24.07
C ASN A 245 -11.72 2.12 23.53
N SER A 246 -12.97 1.96 24.00
CA SER A 246 -14.11 2.78 23.58
C SER A 246 -15.32 2.42 24.44
N THR A 247 -15.50 3.12 25.55
CA THR A 247 -16.49 2.77 26.57
C THR A 247 -17.91 3.22 26.20
N GLY A 248 -18.86 2.34 26.40
CA GLY A 248 -20.28 2.64 26.22
C GLY A 248 -21.16 2.07 27.33
N GLY A 249 -20.57 1.26 28.17
CA GLY A 249 -21.16 0.55 29.30
C GLY A 249 -20.07 0.11 30.26
N ASP A 250 -20.05 -1.14 30.66
CA ASP A 250 -18.97 -1.71 31.49
C ASP A 250 -17.67 -1.81 30.69
N PRO A 251 -16.56 -1.17 31.13
CA PRO A 251 -15.26 -1.28 30.48
C PRO A 251 -14.67 -2.70 30.44
N LEU A 252 -15.15 -3.61 31.28
CA LEU A 252 -14.72 -5.01 31.30
C LEU A 252 -15.38 -5.86 30.22
N ASP A 253 -16.50 -5.40 29.66
CA ASP A 253 -17.23 -6.11 28.63
C ASP A 253 -16.42 -6.22 27.33
N VAL A 254 -16.56 -7.37 26.69
CA VAL A 254 -15.96 -7.67 25.39
C VAL A 254 -17.05 -7.76 24.34
N ALA A 255 -16.99 -6.89 23.34
CA ALA A 255 -17.96 -6.85 22.26
C ALA A 255 -17.31 -6.88 20.88
N TRP A 256 -18.02 -7.43 19.89
CA TRP A 256 -17.66 -7.28 18.49
C TRP A 256 -18.04 -5.89 17.98
N GLY A 257 -17.15 -5.29 17.22
CA GLY A 257 -17.41 -4.03 16.51
C GLY A 257 -16.68 -3.98 15.18
N ARG A 258 -17.02 -2.98 14.39
CA ARG A 258 -16.31 -2.68 13.15
C ARG A 258 -14.90 -2.20 13.47
N SER A 259 -13.89 -2.69 12.71
CA SER A 259 -12.52 -2.24 12.89
C SER A 259 -12.34 -0.80 12.42
N SER A 260 -11.47 -0.05 13.11
CA SER A 260 -11.13 1.33 12.73
C SER A 260 -10.41 1.43 11.37
N PHE A 261 -9.89 0.33 10.86
CA PHE A 261 -9.21 0.24 9.56
C PHE A 261 -10.12 -0.29 8.44
N ASP A 262 -11.42 -0.49 8.71
CA ASP A 262 -12.37 -1.04 7.74
C ASP A 262 -12.75 -0.03 6.66
N SER A 263 -11.93 0.07 5.61
CA SER A 263 -12.29 0.78 4.37
C SER A 263 -13.05 -0.18 3.46
N ARG A 264 -14.38 -0.03 3.38
CA ARG A 264 -15.29 -0.98 2.69
C ARG A 264 -15.00 -1.13 1.21
N HIS A 265 -14.72 -0.05 0.54
CA HIS A 265 -14.54 -0.01 -0.89
C HIS A 265 -13.27 0.74 -1.23
N GLN A 266 -12.43 0.14 -2.04
CA GLN A 266 -11.21 0.77 -2.51
C GLN A 266 -11.02 0.45 -3.99
N PHE A 267 -10.81 1.47 -4.79
CA PHE A 267 -10.35 1.38 -6.17
C PHE A 267 -8.89 1.82 -6.22
N VAL A 268 -8.05 0.99 -6.82
CA VAL A 268 -6.64 1.33 -7.08
C VAL A 268 -6.45 1.31 -8.59
N TYR A 269 -5.89 2.36 -9.12
CA TYR A 269 -5.72 2.51 -10.56
C TYR A 269 -4.30 2.93 -10.92
N THR A 270 -3.85 2.44 -12.07
CA THR A 270 -2.62 2.88 -12.71
C THR A 270 -2.90 3.16 -14.17
N LEU A 271 -2.34 4.23 -14.68
CA LEU A 271 -2.35 4.59 -16.10
C LEU A 271 -0.95 5.04 -16.48
N THR A 272 -0.42 4.47 -17.55
CA THR A 272 0.82 4.93 -18.16
C THR A 272 0.52 5.37 -19.58
N TYR A 273 0.99 6.56 -19.95
CA TYR A 273 0.85 7.11 -21.29
C TYR A 273 2.22 7.56 -21.83
N ASN A 274 2.59 7.04 -22.98
CA ASN A 274 3.82 7.41 -23.68
C ASN A 274 3.50 8.52 -24.70
N ALA A 275 3.79 9.75 -24.34
CA ALA A 275 3.56 10.92 -25.19
C ALA A 275 4.78 11.18 -26.08
N PHE A 276 4.55 11.36 -27.39
CA PHE A 276 5.55 11.80 -28.35
C PHE A 276 6.87 11.00 -28.38
N ASP A 277 6.86 9.74 -27.91
CA ASP A 277 8.02 8.83 -27.84
C ASP A 277 9.19 9.30 -26.94
N PHE A 278 9.08 10.44 -26.29
CA PHE A 278 10.14 10.94 -25.43
C PHE A 278 9.71 11.18 -23.97
N ILE A 279 8.42 11.32 -23.69
CA ILE A 279 7.88 11.47 -22.34
C ILE A 279 6.99 10.27 -21.99
N ARG A 280 7.26 9.67 -20.85
CA ARG A 280 6.40 8.68 -20.24
C ARG A 280 5.71 9.30 -19.03
N LEU A 281 4.40 9.39 -19.08
CA LEU A 281 3.55 9.84 -18.00
C LEU A 281 3.01 8.62 -17.26
N GLY A 282 3.18 8.59 -15.95
CA GLY A 282 2.56 7.59 -15.08
C GLY A 282 1.60 8.29 -14.12
N TRP A 283 0.34 7.86 -14.10
CA TRP A 283 -0.67 8.30 -13.16
C TRP A 283 -1.11 7.09 -12.34
N TYR A 284 -0.96 7.15 -11.02
CA TYR A 284 -1.41 6.10 -10.13
C TYR A 284 -2.02 6.69 -8.87
N GLY A 285 -3.01 5.99 -8.34
CA GLY A 285 -3.69 6.45 -7.15
C GLY A 285 -4.75 5.49 -6.65
N SER A 286 -5.49 5.95 -5.66
CA SER A 286 -6.60 5.22 -5.09
C SER A 286 -7.77 6.13 -4.79
N PHE A 287 -8.96 5.54 -4.86
CA PHE A 287 -10.23 6.12 -4.42
C PHE A 287 -10.86 5.14 -3.46
N ARG A 288 -11.01 5.53 -2.18
CA ARG A 288 -11.48 4.63 -1.14
C ARG A 288 -12.56 5.27 -0.28
N SER A 289 -13.47 4.43 0.22
CA SER A 289 -14.43 4.83 1.24
C SER A 289 -13.69 5.29 2.51
N GLY A 290 -14.20 6.31 3.16
CA GLY A 290 -13.62 6.81 4.39
C GLY A 290 -13.55 5.75 5.49
N LEU A 291 -12.68 5.97 6.45
CA LEU A 291 -12.59 5.12 7.63
C LEU A 291 -13.80 5.35 8.56
N PRO A 292 -14.23 4.34 9.29
CA PRO A 292 -15.28 4.51 10.27
C PRO A 292 -14.79 5.27 11.50
N TYR A 293 -15.71 5.92 12.19
CA TYR A 293 -15.45 6.61 13.46
C TYR A 293 -16.61 6.47 14.42
N THR A 294 -16.31 6.67 15.69
CA THR A 294 -17.27 6.52 16.81
C THR A 294 -17.67 7.90 17.30
N PRO A 295 -18.97 8.24 17.42
CA PRO A 295 -19.41 9.40 18.18
C PRO A 295 -19.02 9.28 19.64
N VAL A 296 -18.26 10.25 20.16
CA VAL A 296 -17.77 10.26 21.54
C VAL A 296 -18.18 11.54 22.28
N VAL A 297 -18.16 11.48 23.58
CA VAL A 297 -18.18 12.66 24.46
C VAL A 297 -16.73 13.11 24.65
N ALA A 298 -16.51 14.42 24.65
CA ALA A 298 -15.19 14.95 24.98
C ALA A 298 -14.96 14.89 26.49
N GLY A 299 -14.09 13.99 26.90
CA GLY A 299 -13.74 13.75 28.29
C GLY A 299 -14.15 12.35 28.78
N ASP A 300 -13.78 12.05 30.01
CA ASP A 300 -14.19 10.89 30.77
C ASP A 300 -15.47 11.23 31.54
N ILE A 301 -16.59 10.62 31.17
CA ILE A 301 -17.88 10.90 31.83
C ILE A 301 -18.35 9.74 32.71
N ASN A 302 -17.82 8.56 32.53
CA ASN A 302 -18.18 7.40 33.34
C ASN A 302 -17.23 7.20 34.54
N GLY A 303 -16.07 7.87 34.55
CA GLY A 303 -15.09 7.83 35.64
C GLY A 303 -14.18 6.61 35.62
N ASP A 304 -14.04 5.94 34.48
CA ASP A 304 -13.11 4.80 34.35
C ASP A 304 -11.65 5.23 34.16
N GLY A 305 -11.41 6.53 33.97
CA GLY A 305 -10.09 7.14 33.77
C GLY A 305 -9.65 7.22 32.30
N TYR A 306 -10.53 6.88 31.35
CA TYR A 306 -10.25 6.94 29.93
C TYR A 306 -11.21 7.92 29.21
N ALA A 307 -10.68 8.94 28.55
CA ALA A 307 -11.46 9.95 27.83
C ALA A 307 -11.90 9.43 26.45
N ASN A 308 -12.67 8.35 26.40
CA ASN A 308 -13.07 7.69 25.16
C ASN A 308 -14.55 7.27 25.14
N ASP A 309 -15.37 7.84 26.03
CA ASP A 309 -16.76 7.48 26.19
C ASP A 309 -17.58 7.71 24.92
N ARG A 310 -18.30 6.67 24.50
CA ARG A 310 -19.24 6.76 23.38
C ARG A 310 -20.44 7.64 23.74
N ALA A 311 -20.76 8.59 22.87
CA ALA A 311 -21.83 9.53 23.13
C ALA A 311 -23.21 8.83 23.10
N PHE A 312 -24.11 9.28 23.97
CA PHE A 312 -25.52 9.02 23.81
C PHE A 312 -26.10 9.98 22.74
N VAL A 313 -26.81 9.43 21.76
CA VAL A 313 -27.38 10.22 20.67
C VAL A 313 -28.79 10.67 21.08
N PHE A 314 -28.88 11.88 21.58
CA PHE A 314 -30.13 12.44 22.09
C PHE A 314 -31.14 12.70 20.96
N ASP A 315 -32.40 12.33 21.21
CA ASP A 315 -33.51 12.68 20.34
C ASP A 315 -33.97 14.10 20.65
N PRO A 316 -33.88 15.05 19.71
CA PRO A 316 -34.26 16.43 19.95
C PRO A 316 -35.76 16.62 20.27
N THR A 317 -36.61 15.64 19.99
CA THR A 317 -38.04 15.71 20.29
C THR A 317 -38.39 15.21 21.69
N GLN A 318 -37.49 14.49 22.36
CA GLN A 318 -37.73 13.84 23.66
C GLN A 318 -36.79 14.35 24.76
N THR A 319 -35.87 15.23 24.44
CA THR A 319 -34.92 15.79 25.39
C THR A 319 -35.53 17.01 26.11
N SER A 320 -35.51 16.99 27.45
CA SER A 320 -36.02 18.08 28.28
C SER A 320 -35.10 19.31 28.30
N ASP A 321 -33.80 19.12 28.08
CA ASP A 321 -32.83 20.22 27.95
C ASP A 321 -33.03 20.92 26.60
N SER A 322 -33.50 22.16 26.65
CA SER A 322 -33.80 22.96 25.46
C SER A 322 -32.58 23.31 24.62
N ALA A 323 -31.42 23.51 25.26
CA ALA A 323 -30.18 23.82 24.56
C ALA A 323 -29.63 22.58 23.81
N LEU A 324 -29.65 21.42 24.47
CA LEU A 324 -29.28 20.16 23.89
C LEU A 324 -30.23 19.77 22.73
N SER A 325 -31.55 19.94 22.92
CA SER A 325 -32.57 19.71 21.88
C SER A 325 -32.33 20.62 20.66
N ALA A 326 -32.14 21.92 20.87
CA ALA A 326 -31.84 22.87 19.79
C ALA A 326 -30.54 22.51 19.06
N GLY A 327 -29.48 22.19 19.81
CA GLY A 327 -28.19 21.78 19.26
C GLY A 327 -28.27 20.52 18.41
N MET A 328 -28.94 19.46 18.86
CA MET A 328 -29.15 18.24 18.09
C MET A 328 -30.02 18.47 16.85
N ARG A 329 -31.07 19.29 16.94
CA ARG A 329 -31.92 19.67 15.80
C ARG A 329 -31.11 20.41 14.74
N SER A 330 -30.28 21.37 15.15
CA SER A 330 -29.39 22.10 14.25
C SER A 330 -28.40 21.17 13.56
N LEU A 331 -27.76 20.28 14.30
CA LEU A 331 -26.79 19.31 13.73
C LEU A 331 -27.45 18.34 12.74
N LEU A 332 -28.64 17.81 13.07
CA LEU A 332 -29.40 16.93 12.19
C LEU A 332 -29.96 17.64 10.94
N ALA A 333 -30.14 18.98 10.98
CA ALA A 333 -30.54 19.76 9.81
C ALA A 333 -29.34 20.11 8.91
N ASN A 334 -28.23 20.57 9.51
CA ASN A 334 -27.13 21.23 8.82
C ASN A 334 -25.83 20.42 8.73
N GLY A 335 -25.71 19.30 9.44
CA GLY A 335 -24.53 18.45 9.45
C GLY A 335 -24.28 17.77 8.08
N SER A 336 -23.10 17.18 7.91
CA SER A 336 -22.79 16.40 6.70
C SER A 336 -23.77 15.23 6.52
N GLY A 337 -24.08 14.87 5.27
CA GLY A 337 -25.06 13.80 4.97
C GLY A 337 -24.76 12.49 5.70
N SER A 338 -23.50 12.07 5.71
CA SER A 338 -23.07 10.84 6.38
C SER A 338 -23.18 10.93 7.91
N ALA A 339 -22.89 12.10 8.50
CA ALA A 339 -23.05 12.30 9.95
C ALA A 339 -24.53 12.30 10.35
N ARG A 340 -25.39 12.97 9.58
CA ARG A 340 -26.84 12.98 9.82
C ARG A 340 -27.44 11.57 9.77
N GLU A 341 -27.15 10.84 8.70
CA GLU A 341 -27.61 9.45 8.53
C GLU A 341 -27.14 8.57 9.70
N CYS A 342 -25.88 8.67 10.08
CA CYS A 342 -25.31 7.93 11.19
C CYS A 342 -26.04 8.23 12.51
N LEU A 343 -26.26 9.50 12.84
CA LEU A 343 -26.93 9.89 14.10
C LEU A 343 -28.41 9.53 14.09
N THR A 344 -29.11 9.73 12.97
CA THR A 344 -30.55 9.38 12.85
C THR A 344 -30.81 7.89 13.12
N ASN A 345 -29.89 7.02 12.65
CA ASN A 345 -30.01 5.58 12.85
C ASN A 345 -29.72 5.13 14.30
N GLN A 346 -29.24 6.03 15.17
CA GLN A 346 -28.81 5.72 16.54
C GLN A 346 -29.47 6.63 17.59
N LEU A 347 -30.53 7.33 17.25
CA LEU A 347 -31.26 8.14 18.22
C LEU A 347 -31.69 7.31 19.44
N ARG A 348 -31.57 7.90 20.64
CA ARG A 348 -31.94 7.30 21.93
C ARG A 348 -31.09 6.12 22.38
N GLN A 349 -29.89 5.97 21.85
CA GLN A 349 -28.94 4.92 22.24
C GLN A 349 -27.53 5.48 22.37
N ILE A 350 -26.71 4.75 23.12
CA ILE A 350 -25.26 4.99 23.11
C ILE A 350 -24.75 4.57 21.74
N ALA A 351 -24.01 5.45 21.08
CA ALA A 351 -23.48 5.19 19.75
C ALA A 351 -22.67 3.89 19.70
N ALA A 352 -22.87 3.10 18.67
CA ALA A 352 -22.06 1.90 18.46
C ALA A 352 -20.64 2.28 18.02
N ARG A 353 -19.66 1.44 18.38
CA ARG A 353 -18.26 1.66 17.98
C ARG A 353 -18.13 1.63 16.47
N ASN A 354 -17.43 2.63 15.91
CA ASN A 354 -17.17 2.76 14.49
C ASN A 354 -18.44 2.69 13.62
N SER A 355 -19.53 3.26 14.14
CA SER A 355 -20.83 3.27 13.47
C SER A 355 -20.97 4.31 12.36
N CYS A 356 -20.25 5.43 12.47
CA CYS A 356 -20.26 6.49 11.47
C CYS A 356 -19.19 6.26 10.41
N GLN A 357 -19.42 6.78 9.21
CA GLN A 357 -18.52 6.66 8.06
C GLN A 357 -17.95 8.02 7.70
N GLY A 358 -16.62 8.09 7.59
CA GLY A 358 -15.92 9.25 7.04
C GLY A 358 -16.17 9.43 5.54
N PRO A 359 -15.79 10.58 4.97
CA PRO A 359 -15.94 10.85 3.55
C PRO A 359 -14.99 9.97 2.73
N TRP A 360 -15.34 9.79 1.47
CA TRP A 360 -14.46 9.18 0.49
C TRP A 360 -13.17 9.99 0.34
N THR A 361 -12.05 9.29 0.20
CA THR A 361 -10.73 9.90 0.00
C THR A 361 -10.16 9.47 -1.33
N THR A 362 -9.52 10.42 -2.02
CA THR A 362 -8.84 10.14 -3.28
C THR A 362 -7.38 10.56 -3.16
N THR A 363 -6.49 9.72 -3.66
CA THR A 363 -5.06 10.02 -3.74
C THR A 363 -4.59 9.83 -5.16
N ALA A 364 -3.67 10.65 -5.59
CA ALA A 364 -3.02 10.49 -6.88
C ALA A 364 -1.55 10.92 -6.81
N ASN A 365 -0.76 10.29 -7.65
CA ASN A 365 0.63 10.67 -7.90
C ASN A 365 0.86 10.66 -9.40
N LEU A 366 1.67 11.58 -9.86
CA LEU A 366 2.01 11.73 -11.26
C LEU A 366 3.52 11.59 -11.41
N THR A 367 3.95 10.76 -12.34
CA THR A 367 5.35 10.57 -12.65
C THR A 367 5.62 10.96 -14.10
N PHE A 368 6.73 11.63 -14.32
CA PHE A 368 7.23 11.98 -15.65
C PHE A 368 8.62 11.38 -15.79
N SER A 369 8.84 10.60 -16.81
CA SER A 369 10.19 10.12 -17.13
C SER A 369 10.50 10.39 -18.59
N PHE A 370 11.75 10.74 -18.86
CA PHE A 370 12.20 11.06 -20.19
C PHE A 370 12.98 9.91 -20.80
N ASN A 371 12.79 9.68 -22.09
CA ASN A 371 13.63 8.74 -22.83
C ASN A 371 15.03 9.36 -23.00
N PRO A 372 16.09 8.82 -22.38
CA PRO A 372 17.42 9.42 -22.39
C PRO A 372 17.98 9.58 -23.81
N ALA A 373 17.70 8.65 -24.71
CA ALA A 373 18.16 8.72 -26.10
C ALA A 373 17.62 9.93 -26.87
N LYS A 374 16.39 10.38 -26.55
CA LYS A 374 15.74 11.52 -27.20
C LYS A 374 16.16 12.88 -26.62
N VAL A 375 16.63 12.91 -25.39
CA VAL A 375 17.13 14.12 -24.71
C VAL A 375 18.65 14.21 -24.72
N ARG A 376 19.32 13.48 -25.61
CA ARG A 376 20.77 13.44 -25.76
C ARG A 376 21.55 13.08 -24.51
N MET A 377 20.93 12.30 -23.63
CA MET A 377 21.57 11.80 -22.43
C MET A 377 22.17 10.42 -22.66
N PRO A 378 23.21 10.03 -21.90
CA PRO A 378 23.70 8.66 -21.91
C PRO A 378 22.58 7.68 -21.62
N GLN A 379 22.53 6.55 -22.31
CA GLN A 379 21.49 5.52 -22.12
C GLN A 379 21.41 4.99 -20.69
N ARG A 380 22.46 5.21 -19.90
CA ARG A 380 22.56 4.81 -18.49
C ARG A 380 21.98 5.83 -17.50
N ALA A 381 21.63 7.02 -17.98
CA ALA A 381 21.06 8.07 -17.15
C ALA A 381 19.55 8.15 -17.40
N ASN A 382 18.77 8.11 -16.34
CA ASN A 382 17.32 8.29 -16.37
C ASN A 382 16.96 9.46 -15.46
N ILE A 383 16.25 10.44 -16.01
CA ILE A 383 15.65 11.52 -15.23
C ILE A 383 14.17 11.25 -15.11
N SER A 384 13.68 11.25 -13.90
CA SER A 384 12.26 11.17 -13.61
C SER A 384 11.85 12.25 -12.59
N PHE A 385 10.65 12.74 -12.75
CA PHE A 385 10.02 13.67 -11.82
C PHE A 385 8.79 12.98 -11.26
N GLN A 386 8.63 13.06 -9.96
CA GLN A 386 7.44 12.58 -9.28
C GLN A 386 6.74 13.77 -8.61
N LEU A 387 5.52 14.01 -9.03
CA LEU A 387 4.63 14.97 -8.38
C LEU A 387 3.70 14.17 -7.46
N SER A 388 3.90 14.32 -6.16
CA SER A 388 3.06 13.71 -5.15
C SER A 388 1.94 14.67 -4.79
N ASN A 389 0.75 14.11 -4.55
CA ASN A 389 -0.46 14.84 -4.17
C ASN A 389 -0.88 15.98 -5.12
N PRO A 390 -0.89 15.79 -6.46
CA PRO A 390 -1.37 16.82 -7.39
C PRO A 390 -2.84 17.20 -7.15
N LEU A 391 -3.66 16.28 -6.64
CA LEU A 391 -5.06 16.54 -6.31
C LEU A 391 -5.20 17.52 -5.15
N GLY A 392 -4.33 17.46 -4.15
CA GLY A 392 -4.31 18.43 -3.05
C GLY A 392 -3.95 19.83 -3.53
N ALA A 393 -3.02 19.94 -4.50
CA ALA A 393 -2.72 21.22 -5.14
C ALA A 393 -3.94 21.77 -5.90
N ALA A 394 -4.60 20.91 -6.68
CA ALA A 394 -5.79 21.29 -7.44
C ALA A 394 -6.92 21.75 -6.52
N ASP A 395 -7.12 21.07 -5.38
CA ASP A 395 -8.12 21.45 -4.39
C ASP A 395 -7.88 22.87 -3.84
N VAL A 396 -6.64 23.16 -3.46
CA VAL A 396 -6.25 24.49 -2.97
C VAL A 396 -6.42 25.56 -4.05
N LEU A 397 -5.99 25.27 -5.28
CA LEU A 397 -6.08 26.23 -6.39
C LEU A 397 -7.52 26.54 -6.81
N MET A 398 -8.41 25.54 -6.76
CA MET A 398 -9.79 25.68 -7.23
C MET A 398 -10.75 26.19 -6.15
N HIS A 399 -10.53 25.85 -4.89
CA HIS A 399 -11.47 26.15 -3.80
C HIS A 399 -10.90 27.09 -2.73
N GLY A 400 -9.59 27.37 -2.78
CA GLY A 400 -8.90 28.13 -1.74
C GLY A 400 -8.76 27.34 -0.44
N GLU A 401 -8.02 27.91 0.50
CA GLU A 401 -7.70 27.24 1.77
C GLU A 401 -8.90 27.06 2.72
N SER A 402 -9.93 27.88 2.58
CA SER A 402 -11.09 27.89 3.49
C SER A 402 -12.21 26.93 3.07
N ARG A 403 -12.22 26.43 1.83
CA ARG A 403 -13.30 25.60 1.27
C ARG A 403 -12.78 24.31 0.63
N LEU A 404 -11.76 23.72 1.23
CA LEU A 404 -11.16 22.48 0.72
C LEU A 404 -12.18 21.34 0.69
N HIS A 405 -12.23 20.62 -0.43
CA HIS A 405 -13.03 19.40 -0.61
C HIS A 405 -12.28 18.14 -0.19
N GLY A 406 -10.99 18.26 0.16
CA GLY A 406 -10.19 17.18 0.66
C GLY A 406 -9.56 16.28 -0.38
N TRP A 407 -9.41 16.78 -1.57
CA TRP A 407 -8.74 16.03 -2.62
C TRP A 407 -7.29 15.73 -2.25
N GLY A 408 -6.89 14.48 -2.43
CA GLY A 408 -5.53 14.03 -2.13
C GLY A 408 -5.18 13.94 -0.65
N GLN A 409 -6.16 14.02 0.24
CA GLN A 409 -5.94 13.95 1.68
C GLN A 409 -6.81 12.87 2.32
N SER A 410 -6.33 12.32 3.43
CA SER A 410 -7.11 11.44 4.29
C SER A 410 -7.60 12.26 5.48
N PHE A 411 -8.90 12.39 5.60
CA PHE A 411 -9.51 13.15 6.71
C PHE A 411 -9.90 12.22 7.84
N VAL A 412 -9.68 12.72 9.06
CA VAL A 412 -10.31 12.16 10.24
C VAL A 412 -11.47 13.11 10.59
N PRO A 413 -12.72 12.66 10.49
CA PRO A 413 -13.85 13.48 10.89
C PRO A 413 -13.77 13.83 12.38
N THR A 414 -14.29 14.99 12.75
CA THR A 414 -14.45 15.33 14.16
C THR A 414 -15.45 14.36 14.78
N ASN A 415 -14.97 13.53 15.69
CA ASN A 415 -15.76 12.45 16.30
C ASN A 415 -16.42 12.83 17.63
N SER A 416 -16.03 13.94 18.26
CA SER A 416 -16.68 14.45 19.46
C SER A 416 -18.05 15.01 19.10
N LEU A 417 -19.10 14.32 19.57
CA LEU A 417 -20.49 14.73 19.39
C LEU A 417 -20.92 15.72 20.48
N LEU A 418 -20.52 15.46 21.72
CA LEU A 418 -20.93 16.20 22.89
C LEU A 418 -19.73 16.73 23.68
N PHE A 419 -19.86 17.98 24.16
CA PHE A 419 -18.96 18.57 25.14
C PHE A 419 -19.68 18.66 26.47
N VAL A 420 -19.03 18.27 27.56
CA VAL A 420 -19.56 18.43 28.91
C VAL A 420 -19.48 19.91 29.34
N ARG A 421 -20.57 20.45 29.83
CA ARG A 421 -20.67 21.84 30.31
C ARG A 421 -21.02 21.93 31.80
N GLY A 422 -21.15 20.81 32.47
CA GLY A 422 -21.40 20.71 33.88
C GLY A 422 -22.12 19.42 34.26
N PHE A 423 -22.32 19.26 35.56
CA PHE A 423 -23.03 18.15 36.16
C PHE A 423 -23.97 18.67 37.26
N ASP A 424 -25.17 18.14 37.28
CA ASP A 424 -26.12 18.40 38.35
C ASP A 424 -26.15 17.21 39.34
N PRO A 425 -25.56 17.36 40.53
CA PRO A 425 -25.54 16.26 41.52
C PRO A 425 -26.90 15.89 42.06
N ALA A 426 -27.88 16.82 42.04
CA ALA A 426 -29.21 16.56 42.58
C ALA A 426 -30.03 15.64 41.63
N THR A 427 -29.98 15.93 40.35
CA THR A 427 -30.66 15.12 39.32
C THR A 427 -29.76 14.02 38.74
N LYS A 428 -28.47 13.99 39.10
CA LYS A 428 -27.45 13.07 38.55
C LYS A 428 -27.42 13.09 37.04
N THR A 429 -27.40 14.29 36.44
CA THR A 429 -27.40 14.48 34.99
C THR A 429 -26.28 15.37 34.55
N TYR A 430 -25.66 15.04 33.43
CA TYR A 430 -24.70 15.92 32.75
C TYR A 430 -25.43 16.96 31.90
N LYS A 431 -24.84 18.14 31.83
CA LYS A 431 -25.23 19.19 30.89
C LYS A 431 -24.28 19.17 29.69
N TYR A 432 -24.84 19.06 28.50
CA TYR A 432 -24.05 18.94 27.29
C TYR A 432 -24.25 20.11 26.34
N GLU A 433 -23.21 20.39 25.57
CA GLU A 433 -23.26 21.19 24.35
C GLU A 433 -23.02 20.31 23.15
N VAL A 434 -23.86 20.41 22.12
CA VAL A 434 -23.72 19.65 20.88
C VAL A 434 -22.68 20.32 19.98
N ASN A 435 -21.70 19.52 19.59
CA ASN A 435 -20.68 19.96 18.65
C ASN A 435 -21.26 20.09 17.23
N GLN A 436 -21.51 21.31 16.78
CA GLN A 436 -22.00 21.55 15.41
C GLN A 436 -21.02 21.19 14.32
N ARG A 437 -19.76 20.89 14.68
CA ARG A 437 -18.71 20.42 13.75
C ARG A 437 -18.57 18.89 13.74
N PHE A 438 -19.45 18.17 14.41
CA PHE A 438 -19.42 16.70 14.39
C PHE A 438 -19.49 16.16 12.96
N GLY A 439 -18.62 15.23 12.63
CA GLY A 439 -18.51 14.69 11.28
C GLY A 439 -17.91 15.64 10.23
N ALA A 440 -17.57 16.86 10.63
CA ALA A 440 -16.89 17.78 9.74
C ALA A 440 -15.45 17.32 9.51
N THR A 441 -15.03 17.45 8.27
CA THR A 441 -13.69 17.11 7.82
C THR A 441 -12.79 18.34 7.66
N ALA A 442 -13.17 19.44 8.32
CA ALA A 442 -12.31 20.61 8.34
C ALA A 442 -10.92 20.15 8.81
N LEU A 443 -9.91 20.51 8.06
CA LEU A 443 -8.52 20.30 8.42
C LEU A 443 -8.34 20.72 9.87
N ALA A 444 -8.04 19.77 10.76
CA ALA A 444 -7.70 20.15 12.12
C ALA A 444 -6.60 21.20 12.00
N GLN A 445 -6.68 22.25 12.77
CA GLN A 445 -5.70 23.35 12.72
C GLN A 445 -4.25 22.88 12.85
N ASN A 446 -4.06 21.66 13.36
CA ASN A 446 -2.78 21.00 13.56
C ASN A 446 -2.53 19.78 12.63
N ALA A 447 -3.43 19.48 11.69
CA ALA A 447 -3.17 18.42 10.73
C ALA A 447 -2.14 18.94 9.72
N THR A 448 -0.97 18.35 9.72
CA THR A 448 0.00 18.54 8.64
C THR A 448 -0.66 18.15 7.33
N ARG A 449 -0.94 19.15 6.48
CA ARG A 449 -1.38 18.91 5.12
C ARG A 449 -0.30 18.06 4.45
N LEU A 450 -0.71 17.02 3.72
CA LEU A 450 0.23 16.34 2.85
C LEU A 450 0.70 17.36 1.80
N PRO A 451 1.96 17.81 1.85
CA PRO A 451 2.41 18.82 0.93
C PRO A 451 2.40 18.28 -0.49
N VAL A 452 2.20 19.18 -1.44
CA VAL A 452 2.50 18.87 -2.83
C VAL A 452 4.01 18.87 -2.97
N THR A 453 4.58 17.73 -3.31
CA THR A 453 6.04 17.61 -3.47
C THR A 453 6.38 17.24 -4.90
N LEU A 454 7.31 17.98 -5.49
CA LEU A 454 7.96 17.62 -6.74
C LEU A 454 9.35 17.05 -6.41
N THR A 455 9.52 15.77 -6.64
CA THR A 455 10.80 15.10 -6.48
C THR A 455 11.43 14.88 -7.86
N ALA A 456 12.62 15.41 -8.07
CA ALA A 456 13.43 15.11 -9.24
C ALA A 456 14.41 14.00 -8.87
N MET A 457 14.44 12.93 -9.66
CA MET A 457 15.32 11.79 -9.46
C MET A 457 16.19 11.60 -10.71
N LEU A 458 17.49 11.69 -10.53
CA LEU A 458 18.48 11.28 -11.52
C LEU A 458 19.02 9.92 -11.11
N ARG A 459 18.77 8.91 -11.93
CA ARG A 459 19.36 7.58 -11.77
C ARG A 459 20.43 7.37 -12.82
N VAL A 460 21.64 7.10 -12.40
CA VAL A 460 22.76 6.74 -13.28
C VAL A 460 23.18 5.32 -12.93
N ASP A 461 23.03 4.41 -13.89
CA ASP A 461 23.47 3.02 -13.71
C ASP A 461 24.99 2.98 -13.96
N VAL A 462 25.75 2.74 -12.90
CA VAL A 462 27.21 2.63 -12.91
C VAL A 462 27.60 1.16 -13.06
N GLY A 463 28.53 0.88 -13.95
CA GLY A 463 28.99 -0.48 -14.20
C GLY A 463 28.48 -1.07 -15.54
N PRO A 464 28.78 -2.34 -15.84
CA PRO A 464 28.39 -2.95 -17.09
C PRO A 464 26.86 -3.16 -17.16
N THR A 465 26.27 -2.95 -18.35
CA THR A 465 24.85 -3.23 -18.57
C THR A 465 24.53 -4.70 -18.35
N ARG A 466 23.27 -5.03 -18.03
CA ARG A 466 22.84 -6.43 -17.90
C ARG A 466 23.11 -7.26 -19.15
N GLU A 467 22.98 -6.64 -20.33
CA GLU A 467 23.29 -7.31 -21.59
C GLU A 467 24.79 -7.61 -21.71
N ARG A 468 25.65 -6.66 -21.31
CA ARG A 468 27.09 -6.87 -21.27
C ARG A 468 27.47 -7.95 -20.27
N GLN A 469 26.88 -7.92 -19.07
CA GLN A 469 27.09 -8.97 -18.06
C GLN A 469 26.66 -10.35 -18.57
N GLY A 470 25.51 -10.43 -19.23
CA GLY A 470 25.01 -11.67 -19.81
C GLY A 470 25.92 -12.24 -20.90
N LEU A 471 26.39 -11.37 -21.80
CA LEU A 471 27.36 -11.75 -22.84
C LEU A 471 28.68 -12.23 -22.21
N THR A 472 29.25 -11.47 -21.28
CA THR A 472 30.49 -11.79 -20.58
C THR A 472 30.38 -13.12 -19.83
N GLN A 473 29.30 -13.30 -19.04
CA GLN A 473 29.07 -14.56 -18.32
C GLN A 473 28.96 -15.75 -19.27
N MET A 474 28.37 -15.58 -20.43
CA MET A 474 28.25 -16.64 -21.41
C MET A 474 29.60 -16.98 -22.06
N LEU A 475 30.37 -15.95 -22.44
CA LEU A 475 31.71 -16.09 -22.97
C LEU A 475 32.63 -16.78 -21.95
N ASP A 476 32.50 -16.45 -20.66
CA ASP A 476 33.33 -17.01 -19.58
C ASP A 476 32.87 -18.41 -19.17
N ARG A 477 31.56 -18.71 -19.15
CA ARG A 477 31.04 -20.08 -18.86
C ARG A 477 31.49 -21.11 -19.87
N GLY A 478 31.54 -20.76 -21.15
CA GLY A 478 32.03 -21.63 -22.17
C GLY A 478 33.48 -22.06 -21.96
N ARG A 479 34.24 -21.30 -21.18
CA ARG A 479 35.65 -21.55 -20.84
C ARG A 479 35.85 -22.32 -19.55
N ALA A 480 34.96 -22.11 -18.55
CA ALA A 480 35.05 -22.78 -17.26
C ALA A 480 34.72 -24.28 -17.30
N THR A 481 34.00 -24.76 -18.31
CA THR A 481 33.62 -26.14 -18.49
C THR A 481 34.62 -26.91 -19.35
N GLY A 482 35.89 -26.99 -18.92
CA GLY A 482 36.87 -27.93 -19.49
C GLY A 482 37.55 -27.48 -20.79
N GLY A 483 37.70 -26.17 -21.03
CA GLY A 483 38.53 -25.67 -22.14
C GLY A 483 37.91 -25.75 -23.53
N GLN A 484 36.68 -26.20 -23.67
CA GLN A 484 36.00 -26.20 -24.98
C GLN A 484 35.34 -24.85 -25.22
N LYS A 485 35.81 -24.15 -26.26
CA LYS A 485 35.18 -22.89 -26.74
C LYS A 485 33.76 -23.20 -27.21
N VAL A 486 32.82 -22.31 -26.92
CA VAL A 486 31.44 -22.42 -27.42
C VAL A 486 31.45 -22.36 -28.95
N PRO A 487 30.94 -23.37 -29.66
CA PRO A 487 30.93 -23.39 -31.12
C PRO A 487 30.14 -22.22 -31.72
N GLU A 488 30.58 -21.73 -32.90
CA GLU A 488 29.87 -20.65 -33.62
C GLU A 488 28.38 -20.90 -33.78
N ILE A 489 27.99 -22.15 -34.03
CA ILE A 489 26.60 -22.54 -34.21
C ILE A 489 25.75 -22.27 -32.99
N MET A 490 26.31 -22.35 -31.77
CA MET A 490 25.59 -22.00 -30.53
C MET A 490 25.41 -20.50 -30.40
N TYR A 491 26.44 -19.69 -30.71
CA TYR A 491 26.29 -18.23 -30.75
C TYR A 491 25.27 -17.81 -31.80
N ARG A 492 25.26 -18.45 -32.96
CA ARG A 492 24.29 -18.21 -34.02
C ARG A 492 22.87 -18.60 -33.60
N ALA A 493 22.68 -19.71 -32.92
CA ALA A 493 21.38 -20.13 -32.40
C ALA A 493 20.85 -19.15 -31.32
N MET A 494 21.75 -18.64 -30.48
CA MET A 494 21.35 -17.74 -29.37
C MET A 494 21.17 -16.30 -29.79
N TYR A 495 22.02 -15.79 -30.65
CA TYR A 495 22.04 -14.36 -31.00
C TYR A 495 21.57 -14.07 -32.43
N GLY A 496 21.47 -15.08 -33.29
CA GLY A 496 21.10 -14.91 -34.71
C GLY A 496 19.72 -14.29 -34.93
N SER A 497 18.86 -14.27 -33.89
CA SER A 497 17.58 -13.54 -33.89
C SER A 497 17.73 -12.07 -33.48
N GLY A 498 18.91 -11.62 -33.13
CA GLY A 498 19.14 -10.26 -32.62
C GLY A 498 18.55 -9.98 -31.24
N GLY A 499 18.16 -11.01 -30.50
CA GLY A 499 17.50 -10.88 -29.21
C GLY A 499 16.06 -10.35 -29.29
N VAL A 500 15.47 -10.34 -30.50
CA VAL A 500 14.09 -9.91 -30.77
C VAL A 500 13.30 -11.07 -31.38
N ILE A 501 12.02 -11.15 -31.02
CA ILE A 501 11.12 -12.13 -31.63
C ILE A 501 10.87 -11.70 -33.09
N ASN A 502 10.99 -12.64 -34.00
CA ASN A 502 10.58 -12.43 -35.38
C ASN A 502 9.05 -12.55 -35.51
N PRO A 503 8.32 -11.43 -35.66
CA PRO A 503 6.86 -11.46 -35.68
C PRO A 503 6.32 -12.16 -36.93
N MET A 504 6.99 -12.06 -38.07
CA MET A 504 6.57 -12.67 -39.33
C MET A 504 6.57 -14.19 -39.23
N ALA A 505 7.63 -14.79 -38.70
CA ALA A 505 7.70 -16.22 -38.48
C ALA A 505 6.59 -16.71 -37.54
N GLN A 506 6.26 -15.92 -36.51
CA GLN A 506 5.18 -16.28 -35.58
C GLN A 506 3.77 -16.16 -36.21
N ILE A 507 3.56 -15.14 -37.05
CA ILE A 507 2.32 -14.96 -37.79
C ILE A 507 2.09 -16.10 -38.77
N LEU A 508 3.13 -16.48 -39.53
CA LEU A 508 3.07 -17.58 -40.48
C LEU A 508 2.77 -18.93 -39.81
N ARG A 509 3.32 -19.18 -38.65
CA ARG A 509 3.04 -20.42 -37.88
C ARG A 509 1.58 -20.50 -37.42
N GLN A 510 0.89 -19.38 -37.39
CA GLN A 510 -0.50 -19.29 -36.97
C GLN A 510 -1.44 -18.94 -38.14
N ALA A 511 -1.00 -19.15 -39.36
CA ALA A 511 -1.75 -18.79 -40.57
C ALA A 511 -3.21 -19.26 -40.54
N ASP A 512 -3.44 -20.51 -40.13
CA ASP A 512 -4.79 -21.09 -40.01
C ASP A 512 -5.63 -20.43 -38.92
N THR A 513 -5.04 -20.18 -37.76
CA THR A 513 -5.74 -19.54 -36.62
C THR A 513 -6.09 -18.09 -36.92
N LEU A 514 -5.24 -17.41 -37.68
CA LEU A 514 -5.41 -16.02 -38.09
C LEU A 514 -6.29 -15.91 -39.35
N ASN A 515 -6.63 -17.04 -40.00
CA ASN A 515 -7.32 -17.08 -41.30
C ASN A 515 -6.59 -16.17 -42.30
N LEU A 516 -5.29 -16.34 -42.47
CA LEU A 516 -4.55 -15.57 -43.48
C LEU A 516 -5.00 -15.97 -44.89
N THR A 517 -5.17 -15.00 -45.76
CA THR A 517 -5.34 -15.28 -47.19
C THR A 517 -4.01 -15.78 -47.77
N ALA A 518 -4.05 -16.55 -48.85
CA ALA A 518 -2.84 -17.01 -49.52
C ALA A 518 -1.90 -15.85 -49.90
N VAL A 519 -2.47 -14.74 -50.40
CA VAL A 519 -1.71 -13.53 -50.75
C VAL A 519 -1.00 -12.92 -49.51
N GLN A 520 -1.69 -12.87 -48.36
CA GLN A 520 -1.09 -12.38 -47.11
C GLN A 520 0.05 -13.30 -46.66
N ALA A 521 -0.19 -14.61 -46.66
CA ALA A 521 0.79 -15.59 -46.24
C ALA A 521 2.04 -15.53 -47.12
N ASP A 522 1.89 -15.50 -48.44
CA ASP A 522 3.01 -15.42 -49.39
C ASP A 522 3.79 -14.10 -49.22
N SER A 523 3.09 -12.96 -49.11
CA SER A 523 3.74 -11.66 -48.91
C SER A 523 4.54 -11.61 -47.61
N ILE A 524 3.98 -12.12 -46.50
CA ILE A 524 4.66 -12.18 -45.22
C ILE A 524 5.83 -13.19 -45.28
N ALA A 525 5.72 -14.29 -46.02
CA ALA A 525 6.79 -15.25 -46.20
C ALA A 525 7.97 -14.66 -46.97
N VAL A 526 7.73 -13.85 -47.99
CA VAL A 526 8.78 -13.13 -48.73
C VAL A 526 9.51 -12.17 -47.80
N LEU A 527 8.77 -11.34 -47.02
CA LEU A 527 9.37 -10.42 -46.06
C LEU A 527 10.15 -11.15 -44.97
N ASN A 528 9.63 -12.26 -44.48
CA ASN A 528 10.32 -13.09 -43.48
C ASN A 528 11.65 -13.65 -44.02
N ARG A 529 11.65 -14.15 -45.25
CA ARG A 529 12.87 -14.65 -45.89
C ARG A 529 13.91 -13.55 -46.05
N GLY A 530 13.50 -12.38 -46.55
CA GLY A 530 14.38 -11.20 -46.67
C GLY A 530 14.96 -10.75 -45.35
N TYR A 531 14.14 -10.71 -44.31
CA TYR A 531 14.58 -10.36 -42.94
C TYR A 531 15.55 -11.40 -42.39
N THR A 532 15.29 -12.67 -42.55
CA THR A 532 16.19 -13.77 -42.09
C THR A 532 17.56 -13.69 -42.76
N ILE A 533 17.60 -13.46 -44.09
CA ILE A 533 18.86 -13.26 -44.82
C ILE A 533 19.62 -12.03 -44.31
N LYS A 534 18.90 -10.94 -44.04
CA LYS A 534 19.49 -9.74 -43.47
C LYS A 534 20.08 -9.96 -42.08
N LEU A 535 19.34 -10.68 -41.20
CA LEU A 535 19.84 -11.07 -39.88
C LEU A 535 21.13 -11.92 -39.99
N ASP A 536 21.14 -12.88 -40.90
CA ASP A 536 22.31 -13.72 -41.11
C ASP A 536 23.54 -12.91 -41.56
N SER A 537 23.35 -11.95 -42.46
CA SER A 537 24.43 -11.04 -42.90
C SER A 537 24.96 -10.18 -41.76
N ILE A 538 24.11 -9.80 -40.78
CA ILE A 538 24.52 -8.98 -39.61
C ILE A 538 25.28 -9.84 -38.60
N TRP A 539 24.73 -11.03 -38.28
CA TRP A 539 25.23 -11.85 -37.18
C TRP A 539 26.36 -12.81 -37.55
N SER A 540 26.47 -13.30 -38.79
CA SER A 540 27.51 -14.23 -39.20
C SER A 540 28.93 -13.70 -38.88
N PRO A 541 29.30 -12.46 -39.19
CA PRO A 541 30.65 -11.98 -38.85
C PRO A 541 30.86 -11.83 -37.33
N VAL A 542 29.79 -11.46 -36.57
CA VAL A 542 29.89 -11.30 -35.12
C VAL A 542 29.98 -12.65 -34.39
N THR A 543 29.17 -13.63 -34.78
CA THR A 543 29.23 -14.99 -34.18
C THR A 543 30.56 -15.68 -34.45
N LYS A 544 31.13 -15.53 -35.64
CA LYS A 544 32.47 -15.99 -35.96
C LYS A 544 33.53 -15.32 -35.09
N TYR A 545 33.44 -14.00 -34.93
CA TYR A 545 34.36 -13.23 -34.06
C TYR A 545 34.25 -13.73 -32.60
N LEU A 546 33.04 -13.84 -32.05
CA LEU A 546 32.83 -14.30 -30.68
C LEU A 546 33.34 -15.74 -30.44
N ALA A 547 33.18 -16.62 -31.42
CA ALA A 547 33.70 -18.00 -31.35
C ALA A 547 35.23 -18.08 -31.44
N ALA A 548 35.85 -17.13 -32.12
CA ALA A 548 37.30 -17.05 -32.31
C ALA A 548 38.05 -16.33 -31.18
N LEU A 549 37.35 -15.72 -30.22
CA LEU A 549 37.96 -14.92 -29.14
C LEU A 549 39.01 -15.74 -28.36
N PRO A 550 40.19 -15.12 -28.06
CA PRO A 550 41.20 -15.76 -27.17
C PRO A 550 40.74 -15.84 -25.73
N ASP A 551 41.46 -16.53 -24.87
CA ASP A 551 41.11 -16.67 -23.45
C ASP A 551 41.13 -15.33 -22.69
N ARG A 552 42.04 -14.46 -23.09
CA ARG A 552 42.03 -13.04 -22.66
C ARG A 552 41.60 -12.20 -23.85
N TYR A 553 40.43 -11.60 -23.75
CA TYR A 553 39.84 -10.77 -24.80
C TYR A 553 39.40 -9.45 -24.25
N ASP A 554 39.27 -8.47 -25.13
CA ASP A 554 38.70 -7.17 -24.80
C ASP A 554 37.17 -7.29 -24.70
N GLN A 555 36.68 -7.14 -23.47
CA GLN A 555 35.25 -7.24 -23.19
C GLN A 555 34.46 -6.06 -23.76
N ASP A 556 35.10 -4.88 -23.91
CA ASP A 556 34.47 -3.69 -24.47
C ASP A 556 34.30 -3.84 -25.98
N GLU A 557 35.31 -4.32 -26.68
CA GLU A 557 35.21 -4.58 -28.11
C GLU A 557 34.21 -5.69 -28.44
N ALA A 558 34.22 -6.77 -27.66
CA ALA A 558 33.27 -7.88 -27.84
C ALA A 558 31.82 -7.42 -27.65
N TYR A 559 31.59 -6.62 -26.62
CA TYR A 559 30.25 -6.08 -26.35
C TYR A 559 29.84 -5.05 -27.41
N GLU A 560 30.72 -4.20 -27.86
CA GLU A 560 30.42 -3.19 -28.87
C GLU A 560 30.01 -3.83 -30.19
N ARG A 561 30.73 -4.85 -30.66
CA ARG A 561 30.38 -5.59 -31.88
C ARG A 561 29.01 -6.27 -31.74
N TYR A 562 28.74 -6.86 -30.58
CA TYR A 562 27.42 -7.41 -30.26
C TYR A 562 26.33 -6.34 -30.28
N ARG A 563 26.55 -5.20 -29.64
CA ARG A 563 25.60 -4.08 -29.54
C ARG A 563 25.24 -3.53 -30.93
N VAL A 564 26.23 -3.29 -31.76
CA VAL A 564 26.03 -2.81 -33.12
C VAL A 564 25.20 -3.80 -33.94
N ALA A 565 25.50 -5.08 -33.87
CA ALA A 565 24.72 -6.11 -34.57
C ALA A 565 23.28 -6.18 -34.07
N ARG A 566 23.06 -6.08 -32.76
CA ARG A 566 21.74 -6.07 -32.17
C ARG A 566 20.93 -4.85 -32.61
N GLU A 567 21.51 -3.66 -32.56
CA GLU A 567 20.86 -2.44 -33.04
C GLU A 567 20.49 -2.52 -34.52
N ALA A 568 21.40 -3.01 -35.37
CA ALA A 568 21.15 -3.21 -36.79
C ALA A 568 20.01 -4.21 -37.06
N SER A 569 19.91 -5.25 -36.23
CA SER A 569 18.82 -6.25 -36.32
C SER A 569 17.45 -5.63 -35.99
N VAL A 570 17.40 -4.81 -34.94
CA VAL A 570 16.18 -4.09 -34.57
C VAL A 570 15.82 -3.04 -35.62
N ASP A 571 16.79 -2.31 -36.17
CA ASP A 571 16.57 -1.33 -37.24
C ASP A 571 16.01 -1.99 -38.51
N ALA A 572 16.47 -3.19 -38.85
CA ALA A 572 15.91 -3.97 -39.95
C ALA A 572 14.44 -4.33 -39.70
N LEU A 573 14.07 -4.68 -38.45
CA LEU A 573 12.68 -4.99 -38.10
C LEU A 573 11.80 -3.73 -38.07
N ILE A 574 12.29 -2.59 -37.58
CA ILE A 574 11.58 -1.30 -37.56
C ILE A 574 11.14 -0.91 -38.97
N LYS A 575 11.94 -1.17 -39.99
CA LYS A 575 11.62 -0.88 -41.39
C LYS A 575 10.50 -1.76 -41.95
N ILE A 576 10.40 -3.00 -41.51
CA ILE A 576 9.47 -3.99 -42.05
C ILE A 576 8.16 -4.05 -41.26
N ALA A 577 8.19 -3.80 -39.95
CA ALA A 577 7.05 -3.95 -39.05
C ALA A 577 5.80 -3.19 -39.49
N PRO A 578 5.85 -1.92 -39.98
CA PRO A 578 4.66 -1.21 -40.47
C PRO A 578 4.01 -1.89 -41.67
N THR A 579 4.80 -2.42 -42.59
CA THR A 579 4.32 -3.12 -43.77
C THR A 579 3.58 -4.39 -43.39
N VAL A 580 4.17 -5.21 -42.50
CA VAL A 580 3.52 -6.42 -41.99
C VAL A 580 2.23 -6.10 -41.26
N LYS A 581 2.24 -5.05 -40.42
CA LYS A 581 1.04 -4.60 -39.70
C LYS A 581 -0.07 -4.14 -40.64
N GLY A 582 0.27 -3.44 -41.72
CA GLY A 582 -0.67 -2.95 -42.72
C GLY A 582 -1.29 -4.06 -43.60
N MET A 583 -0.65 -5.23 -43.69
CA MET A 583 -1.20 -6.39 -44.40
C MET A 583 -2.28 -7.12 -43.61
N LEU A 584 -2.38 -6.91 -42.30
CA LEU A 584 -3.27 -7.64 -41.40
C LEU A 584 -4.53 -6.85 -41.10
N THR A 585 -5.67 -7.52 -41.05
CA THR A 585 -6.94 -6.91 -40.63
C THR A 585 -6.95 -6.65 -39.11
N ALA A 586 -7.86 -5.79 -38.66
CA ALA A 586 -8.03 -5.49 -37.22
C ALA A 586 -8.35 -6.76 -36.40
N ASP A 587 -9.12 -7.70 -36.98
CA ASP A 587 -9.45 -8.96 -36.30
C ASP A 587 -8.25 -9.93 -36.24
N GLN A 588 -7.44 -9.97 -37.29
CA GLN A 588 -6.20 -10.72 -37.30
C GLN A 588 -5.21 -10.17 -36.28
N LEU A 589 -5.04 -8.84 -36.21
CA LEU A 589 -4.18 -8.19 -35.22
C LEU A 589 -4.61 -8.49 -33.77
N ARG A 590 -5.90 -8.62 -33.50
CA ARG A 590 -6.42 -8.98 -32.17
C ARG A 590 -6.12 -10.44 -31.79
N LYS A 591 -6.03 -11.32 -32.78
CA LYS A 591 -5.75 -12.75 -32.57
C LYS A 591 -4.26 -13.04 -32.45
N ILE A 592 -3.38 -12.11 -32.84
CA ILE A 592 -1.93 -12.26 -32.68
C ILE A 592 -1.61 -12.35 -31.17
N PRO A 593 -0.74 -13.29 -30.77
CA PRO A 593 -0.30 -13.40 -29.38
C PRO A 593 0.28 -12.09 -28.84
N SER A 594 -0.06 -11.78 -27.58
CA SER A 594 0.35 -10.54 -26.92
C SER A 594 1.87 -10.35 -26.82
N PHE A 595 2.64 -11.42 -26.87
CA PHE A 595 4.10 -11.36 -26.87
C PHE A 595 4.70 -11.04 -28.25
N VAL A 596 3.93 -11.22 -29.35
CA VAL A 596 4.33 -10.92 -30.74
C VAL A 596 3.95 -9.50 -31.13
N THR A 597 2.77 -9.06 -30.70
CA THR A 597 2.20 -7.75 -31.04
C THR A 597 3.14 -6.56 -30.81
N PRO A 598 3.94 -6.52 -29.70
CA PRO A 598 4.91 -5.45 -29.49
C PRO A 598 5.94 -5.30 -30.61
N TYR A 599 6.35 -6.40 -31.23
CA TYR A 599 7.36 -6.39 -32.28
C TYR A 599 6.81 -5.95 -33.66
N LEU A 600 5.53 -5.65 -33.75
CA LEU A 600 4.89 -4.94 -34.86
C LEU A 600 4.72 -3.44 -34.59
N ASP A 601 5.13 -2.97 -33.43
CA ASP A 601 5.04 -1.56 -33.03
C ASP A 601 6.41 -0.89 -33.08
N THR A 602 6.55 0.11 -33.95
CA THR A 602 7.82 0.82 -34.16
C THR A 602 8.30 1.58 -32.93
N ARG A 603 7.39 2.05 -32.06
CA ARG A 603 7.75 2.74 -30.81
C ARG A 603 8.34 1.77 -29.80
N TYR A 604 7.73 0.60 -29.69
CA TYR A 604 8.28 -0.47 -28.85
C TYR A 604 9.66 -0.90 -29.37
N LEU A 605 9.80 -1.13 -30.66
CA LEU A 605 11.08 -1.50 -31.26
C LEU A 605 12.14 -0.42 -31.06
N ALA A 606 11.79 0.86 -31.16
CA ALA A 606 12.71 1.96 -30.84
C ALA A 606 13.16 1.93 -29.37
N SER A 607 12.27 1.58 -28.44
CA SER A 607 12.63 1.40 -27.03
C SER A 607 13.52 0.17 -26.78
N VAL A 608 13.29 -0.91 -27.52
CA VAL A 608 14.16 -2.10 -27.51
C VAL A 608 15.54 -1.77 -28.05
N ARG A 609 15.62 -1.01 -29.14
CA ARG A 609 16.88 -0.53 -29.74
C ARG A 609 17.71 0.27 -28.75
N SER A 610 17.07 1.20 -28.05
CA SER A 610 17.75 2.08 -27.07
C SER A 610 18.01 1.40 -25.71
N GLY A 611 17.60 0.15 -25.50
CA GLY A 611 17.75 -0.53 -24.21
C GLY A 611 16.88 0.04 -23.08
N THR A 612 15.95 0.95 -23.40
CA THR A 612 15.08 1.61 -22.40
C THR A 612 13.80 0.81 -22.11
N SER A 613 13.44 -0.12 -22.97
CA SER A 613 12.38 -1.07 -22.63
C SER A 613 12.94 -2.03 -21.58
N GLY A 614 12.37 -2.01 -20.39
CA GLY A 614 12.57 -3.06 -19.38
C GLY A 614 11.96 -4.39 -19.83
N THR A 615 12.22 -4.79 -21.07
CA THR A 615 12.01 -6.15 -21.50
C THR A 615 13.00 -6.97 -20.71
N GLY A 616 12.47 -7.57 -19.64
CA GLY A 616 13.15 -8.69 -19.06
C GLY A 616 13.57 -9.61 -20.18
N LEU A 617 14.84 -9.59 -20.54
CA LEU A 617 15.56 -10.72 -21.08
C LEU A 617 15.54 -11.81 -20.00
N GLY A 618 14.35 -12.28 -19.69
CA GLY A 618 14.12 -13.29 -18.69
C GLY A 618 13.70 -14.62 -19.27
N MET A 619 13.75 -14.80 -20.59
CA MET A 619 13.47 -16.10 -21.17
C MET A 619 14.43 -16.38 -22.32
N ILE A 620 15.65 -16.76 -22.01
CA ILE A 620 16.39 -17.63 -22.90
C ILE A 620 15.76 -19.01 -22.72
N MET A 621 14.89 -19.41 -23.65
CA MET A 621 14.46 -20.81 -23.73
C MET A 621 15.67 -21.62 -24.12
N MET A 622 16.22 -22.38 -23.19
CA MET A 622 17.14 -23.49 -23.51
C MET A 622 16.40 -24.55 -24.30
N PRO A 623 17.04 -25.19 -25.28
CA PRO A 623 16.48 -26.40 -25.91
C PRO A 623 16.32 -27.47 -24.84
N GLY A 624 15.09 -27.71 -24.41
CA GLY A 624 14.79 -28.68 -23.35
C GLY A 624 13.64 -28.32 -22.43
N GLY A 625 12.95 -27.17 -22.65
CA GLY A 625 11.63 -26.94 -22.07
C GLY A 625 11.56 -26.59 -20.57
N MET A 626 12.66 -26.25 -19.91
CA MET A 626 12.63 -25.72 -18.56
C MET A 626 12.85 -24.20 -18.56
N ALA A 627 11.79 -23.45 -18.29
CA ALA A 627 11.90 -22.03 -17.93
C ALA A 627 12.49 -21.95 -16.51
N VAL A 628 13.76 -21.62 -16.41
CA VAL A 628 14.37 -21.30 -15.11
C VAL A 628 14.17 -19.79 -14.90
N PRO A 629 13.41 -19.35 -13.89
CA PRO A 629 13.41 -17.95 -13.52
C PRO A 629 14.79 -17.62 -12.96
N MET A 630 15.56 -16.79 -13.67
CA MET A 630 16.74 -16.19 -13.06
C MET A 630 16.28 -15.35 -11.88
N GLY A 631 16.62 -15.80 -10.68
CA GLY A 631 16.41 -15.08 -9.45
C GLY A 631 16.98 -13.67 -9.56
N ILE A 632 16.20 -12.70 -9.11
CA ILE A 632 16.61 -11.32 -8.92
C ILE A 632 17.70 -11.33 -7.84
N GLY A 633 18.95 -11.51 -8.25
CA GLY A 633 20.10 -11.21 -7.42
C GLY A 633 20.23 -9.70 -7.35
N GLY A 634 20.00 -9.15 -6.16
CA GLY A 634 20.18 -7.73 -5.88
C GLY A 634 21.64 -7.34 -6.10
N GLY A 635 21.94 -6.72 -7.22
CA GLY A 635 23.15 -5.92 -7.40
C GLY A 635 22.90 -4.55 -6.79
N GLY A 636 23.59 -4.25 -5.68
CA GLY A 636 23.50 -2.96 -4.99
C GLY A 636 23.99 -1.83 -5.88
N GLY A 637 23.07 -1.18 -6.57
CA GLY A 637 23.31 0.15 -7.13
C GLY A 637 23.18 1.17 -5.99
N GLN A 638 24.22 1.97 -5.77
CA GLN A 638 24.12 3.11 -4.85
C GLN A 638 23.15 4.12 -5.46
N THR A 639 22.04 4.33 -4.79
CA THR A 639 21.09 5.40 -5.12
C THR A 639 21.50 6.63 -4.32
N ILE A 640 21.92 7.68 -5.02
CA ILE A 640 22.17 8.99 -4.39
C ILE A 640 20.85 9.76 -4.44
N GLU A 641 20.20 9.90 -3.32
CA GLU A 641 18.99 10.70 -3.18
C GLU A 641 19.38 12.12 -2.72
N ILE A 642 19.25 13.09 -3.60
CA ILE A 642 19.47 14.49 -3.25
C ILE A 642 18.13 15.08 -2.81
N ARG A 643 17.92 15.21 -1.52
CA ARG A 643 16.80 15.95 -0.95
C ARG A 643 17.25 17.39 -0.68
N LYS A 644 16.62 18.35 -1.34
CA LYS A 644 16.74 19.75 -0.96
C LYS A 644 15.82 19.94 0.25
N GLY A 645 16.42 20.10 1.43
CA GLY A 645 15.66 20.43 2.64
C GLY A 645 14.94 21.75 2.45
N SER A 646 13.68 21.79 2.81
CA SER A 646 12.96 23.04 3.00
C SER A 646 13.47 23.72 4.28
N PRO A 647 13.55 25.07 4.31
CA PRO A 647 13.99 25.82 5.46
C PRO A 647 13.05 25.65 6.67
#